data_02acc04a5afe45c700b2efca822418bc
#
_entry.id   02acc04a5afe45c700b2efca822418bc
#
_cell.length_a   1.000
_cell.length_b   1.000
_cell.length_c   1.000
_cell.angle_alpha   90.00
_cell.angle_beta   90.00
_cell.angle_gamma   90.00
#
_symmetry.space_group_name_H-M   'P 1'
#
loop_
_entity.id
_entity.type
_entity.pdbx_description
1 polymer ?
#
loop_
_entity_poly.entity_id
_entity_poly.type
_entity_poly.pdbx_seq_one_letter_code
_entity_poly.pdbx_strand_id
1 'polypeptide(L)'
;MVEHWLKDGKRCLEHTELTYDLAQRTLTTVETGGETTFRRWNEQQQIIEYTNALNETWWFEWDTSRLLTKAIAPDGSEWGYTYDERGNLTQSTDPEQQSTCYDWDKDFAFPTAQTLPNGAAWHWEYNEHGDIRRVIDPLGHITRLAWDDQGLCLGQVDAKGNETHYRYNARGQLIEQRDCSGYPTTLTYDDWGQLRSLTNAQNETTTYTFSEAGLLLTERLPDGTENRYDYDATGQLVGITDAGERHILLRRNRRGQVIARRDPAGHWLHFHYDTFGRMQALENEQGEQYRFEYDALHRLTDEHDLIGQQKHYQYDVMGNVTQIKTTPGPSIDTPMPLSPQVTTFGYDKVGRLLFRENADYRTEYLYQPFSVTLRRVPMAIWHEAERTGTTARVEYQDALTFTYDKVGQLVREASARGDYQHHYDVLGNITRTELPHQRAFEYLYYGSGHLQQMQWRDNAQLTVLAEYQRDRLHRETLRTSGALDNETGYDCRGRITHQVARQMNASQFVTPVIDRRYRWDKRNQLIERSVSYGQTGEVFTAGHWYYHSYQYDPLGQLTAHLGSVQTEHFLYDAAANLLTRPHTKAPHNQVQGSDKYDYRYDGFDRMVSRYEKGSSSGQRYHYDSDHRIIAVDIDQGPLGYQRAEYRYDILGRRIEKRLWKASAIANTVTYHQHEPDEVYTFGWVGMRLVSEHSSAAPHTTVYHAYNDQSYTPLARIECTDNPLNPQRAIYYTHSSLSGLPEALTNSEGEIVWQGQYSAWGHLQRQTRPTSTFNREQNLRFQGQYFDKETGLHYNTFRYYAPDLGRFTQQDSIGLAGGINLYAYAPDPLTWVDPLGLSCRNNYLGRTPGKNSRTGREVIARMRRDGDVLDVNGQTIFKASDGNWYPLREADMSHKTDAVTWWNNTGRYLGPKSKSVRNWMLDSKNYYLDHYSLNRSAGAQIGQVYLPPVLPIQPPIVK
;
A
#
# COMPACT_ATOMS: atom_id res chain seq x y z
N MET A 1 29.70 -27.46 27.91
CA MET A 1 28.25 -27.20 27.89
C MET A 1 27.99 -25.89 28.60
N VAL A 2 27.24 -25.01 28.03
CA VAL A 2 26.75 -23.74 28.63
C VAL A 2 25.23 -23.69 28.39
N GLU A 3 24.47 -23.38 29.43
CA GLU A 3 23.02 -23.28 29.32
C GLU A 3 22.56 -21.85 29.60
N HIS A 4 21.63 -21.36 28.80
CA HIS A 4 20.96 -20.09 29.03
C HIS A 4 19.46 -20.33 29.28
N TRP A 5 18.92 -19.74 30.36
CA TRP A 5 17.53 -19.96 30.79
C TRP A 5 16.80 -18.63 30.95
N LEU A 6 15.64 -18.48 30.30
CA LEU A 6 14.64 -17.46 30.62
C LEU A 6 13.47 -18.14 31.34
N LYS A 7 13.19 -17.76 32.59
CA LYS A 7 12.18 -18.40 33.44
C LYS A 7 11.09 -17.44 33.89
N ASP A 8 9.85 -17.94 33.92
CA ASP A 8 8.73 -17.33 34.60
C ASP A 8 8.40 -18.15 35.87
N GLY A 9 8.96 -17.75 36.99
CA GLY A 9 8.91 -18.53 38.24
C GLY A 9 9.57 -19.90 38.06
N LYS A 10 8.76 -20.97 38.16
CA LYS A 10 9.21 -22.34 37.92
C LYS A 10 9.10 -22.77 36.44
N ARG A 11 8.39 -22.03 35.61
CA ARG A 11 8.19 -22.33 34.17
C ARG A 11 9.39 -21.81 33.38
N CYS A 12 10.00 -22.71 32.60
CA CYS A 12 10.98 -22.33 31.59
C CYS A 12 10.26 -21.71 30.39
N LEU A 13 10.65 -20.49 30.00
CA LEU A 13 10.17 -19.82 28.78
C LEU A 13 11.10 -20.08 27.61
N GLU A 14 12.39 -20.05 27.85
CA GLU A 14 13.44 -20.28 26.87
C GLU A 14 14.59 -21.04 27.51
N HIS A 15 15.17 -21.96 26.77
CA HIS A 15 16.35 -22.72 27.12
C HIS A 15 17.21 -22.91 25.88
N THR A 16 18.47 -22.50 25.95
CA THR A 16 19.45 -22.75 24.90
C THR A 16 20.62 -23.51 25.50
N GLU A 17 20.92 -24.64 24.94
CA GLU A 17 22.07 -25.46 25.29
C GLU A 17 23.19 -25.29 24.24
N LEU A 18 24.38 -24.95 24.70
CA LEU A 18 25.57 -24.73 23.89
C LEU A 18 26.60 -25.82 24.22
N THR A 19 26.89 -26.72 23.30
CA THR A 19 27.92 -27.76 23.43
C THR A 19 29.10 -27.47 22.52
N TYR A 20 30.25 -27.17 23.14
CA TYR A 20 31.50 -26.91 22.44
C TYR A 20 32.39 -28.17 22.43
N ASP A 21 32.89 -28.53 21.25
CA ASP A 21 34.02 -29.43 21.09
C ASP A 21 35.24 -28.62 20.54
N LEU A 22 36.14 -28.28 21.45
CA LEU A 22 37.30 -27.48 21.11
C LEU A 22 38.35 -28.25 20.31
N ALA A 23 38.37 -29.61 20.43
CA ALA A 23 39.32 -30.44 19.67
C ALA A 23 38.88 -30.51 18.18
N GLN A 24 37.59 -30.63 17.95
CA GLN A 24 37.01 -30.63 16.58
C GLN A 24 36.65 -29.24 16.09
N ARG A 25 36.74 -28.22 16.96
CA ARG A 25 36.37 -26.82 16.67
C ARG A 25 34.92 -26.72 16.20
N THR A 26 34.01 -27.31 16.99
CA THR A 26 32.58 -27.31 16.68
C THR A 26 31.75 -26.77 17.83
N LEU A 27 30.58 -26.17 17.47
CA LEU A 27 29.54 -25.75 18.38
C LEU A 27 28.21 -26.35 17.90
N THR A 28 27.57 -27.09 18.80
CA THR A 28 26.17 -27.50 18.63
C THR A 28 25.30 -26.64 19.54
N THR A 29 24.26 -26.04 18.98
CA THR A 29 23.28 -25.25 19.74
C THR A 29 21.95 -25.97 19.68
N VAL A 30 21.30 -26.23 20.84
CA VAL A 30 19.96 -26.81 20.93
C VAL A 30 19.04 -25.78 21.58
N GLU A 31 18.00 -25.39 20.86
CA GLU A 31 17.00 -24.42 21.33
C GLU A 31 15.86 -25.10 22.10
N THR A 32 14.98 -24.31 22.70
CA THR A 32 13.84 -24.75 23.53
C THR A 32 12.97 -25.85 22.90
N GLY A 33 12.79 -25.84 21.59
CA GLY A 33 11.98 -26.84 20.86
C GLY A 33 12.76 -28.06 20.40
N GLY A 34 14.06 -28.10 20.66
CA GLY A 34 14.94 -29.15 20.17
C GLY A 34 15.57 -28.86 18.82
N GLU A 35 15.29 -27.66 18.23
CA GLU A 35 15.96 -27.24 17.00
C GLU A 35 17.46 -27.17 17.22
N THR A 36 18.19 -27.87 16.38
CA THR A 36 19.63 -28.00 16.52
C THR A 36 20.35 -27.33 15.37
N THR A 37 21.31 -26.47 15.70
CA THR A 37 22.23 -25.87 14.72
C THR A 37 23.68 -26.26 15.01
N PHE A 38 24.47 -26.36 13.94
CA PHE A 38 25.86 -26.79 14.03
C PHE A 38 26.76 -25.75 13.36
N ARG A 39 27.93 -25.47 13.99
CA ARG A 39 28.96 -24.58 13.44
C ARG A 39 30.33 -25.23 13.59
N ARG A 40 31.15 -25.07 12.57
CA ARG A 40 32.56 -25.46 12.60
C ARG A 40 33.44 -24.31 12.17
N TRP A 41 34.57 -24.10 12.84
CA TRP A 41 35.50 -23.02 12.55
C TRP A 41 36.92 -23.52 12.29
N ASN A 42 37.74 -22.70 11.60
CA ASN A 42 39.12 -22.97 11.31
C ASN A 42 40.03 -22.58 12.50
N GLU A 43 41.34 -22.69 12.34
CA GLU A 43 42.35 -22.31 13.38
C GLU A 43 42.35 -20.84 13.74
N GLN A 44 41.89 -19.99 12.86
CA GLN A 44 41.78 -18.55 13.02
C GLN A 44 40.45 -18.10 13.61
N GLN A 45 39.60 -19.07 14.07
CA GLN A 45 38.30 -18.84 14.69
C GLN A 45 37.20 -18.30 13.69
N GLN A 46 37.35 -18.54 12.39
CA GLN A 46 36.37 -18.17 11.40
C GLN A 46 35.48 -19.38 11.09
N ILE A 47 34.17 -19.16 11.00
CA ILE A 47 33.23 -20.23 10.62
C ILE A 47 33.49 -20.64 9.18
N ILE A 48 33.72 -21.94 8.98
CA ILE A 48 33.88 -22.56 7.66
C ILE A 48 32.65 -23.37 7.27
N GLU A 49 31.80 -23.71 8.24
CA GLU A 49 30.59 -24.50 8.02
C GLU A 49 29.50 -24.06 9.02
N TYR A 50 28.28 -23.91 8.52
CA TYR A 50 27.09 -23.66 9.32
C TYR A 50 25.95 -24.54 8.81
N THR A 51 25.38 -25.39 9.68
CA THR A 51 24.21 -26.22 9.40
C THR A 51 23.05 -25.73 10.26
N ASN A 52 21.89 -25.45 9.62
CA ASN A 52 20.68 -24.99 10.28
C ASN A 52 19.84 -26.16 10.85
N ALA A 53 18.70 -25.85 11.47
CA ALA A 53 17.84 -26.85 12.10
C ALA A 53 17.12 -27.80 11.12
N LEU A 54 17.17 -27.55 9.81
CA LEU A 54 16.73 -28.45 8.75
C LEU A 54 17.85 -29.26 8.10
N ASN A 55 19.06 -29.21 8.68
CA ASN A 55 20.28 -29.86 8.15
C ASN A 55 20.74 -29.27 6.79
N GLU A 56 20.44 -28.03 6.50
CA GLU A 56 20.92 -27.29 5.33
C GLU A 56 22.23 -26.61 5.65
N THR A 57 23.28 -26.84 4.85
CA THR A 57 24.65 -26.44 5.19
C THR A 57 25.17 -25.34 4.28
N TRP A 58 25.73 -24.30 4.88
CA TRP A 58 26.50 -23.24 4.26
C TRP A 58 27.98 -23.50 4.48
N TRP A 59 28.83 -23.18 3.45
CA TRP A 59 30.29 -23.27 3.49
C TRP A 59 30.88 -21.88 3.23
N PHE A 60 32.02 -21.58 3.91
CA PHE A 60 32.68 -20.28 3.84
C PHE A 60 34.20 -20.48 3.61
N GLU A 61 34.76 -19.73 2.66
CA GLU A 61 36.20 -19.68 2.38
C GLU A 61 36.74 -18.30 2.74
N TRP A 62 37.96 -18.28 3.30
CA TRP A 62 38.57 -17.09 3.82
C TRP A 62 40.00 -16.97 3.32
N ASP A 63 40.51 -15.74 3.10
CA ASP A 63 41.92 -15.50 2.78
C ASP A 63 42.83 -15.48 4.04
N THR A 64 44.11 -15.27 3.83
CA THR A 64 45.12 -15.18 4.89
C THR A 64 44.92 -13.93 5.77
N SER A 65 44.27 -12.91 5.27
CA SER A 65 43.92 -11.66 5.99
C SER A 65 42.63 -11.75 6.78
N ARG A 66 42.00 -12.94 6.80
CA ARG A 66 40.68 -13.24 7.43
C ARG A 66 39.50 -12.55 6.79
N LEU A 67 39.57 -12.21 5.51
CA LEU A 67 38.48 -11.68 4.73
C LEU A 67 37.74 -12.82 4.02
N LEU A 68 36.40 -12.77 3.97
CA LEU A 68 35.55 -13.77 3.32
C LEU A 68 35.71 -13.65 1.81
N THR A 69 36.26 -14.67 1.17
CA THR A 69 36.43 -14.69 -0.30
C THR A 69 35.28 -15.40 -1.03
N LYS A 70 34.63 -16.37 -0.35
CA LYS A 70 33.55 -17.14 -0.95
C LYS A 70 32.54 -17.62 0.09
N ALA A 71 31.24 -17.59 -0.26
CA ALA A 71 30.18 -18.25 0.47
C ALA A 71 29.40 -19.17 -0.46
N ILE A 72 29.14 -20.41 -0.03
CA ILE A 72 28.42 -21.42 -0.79
C ILE A 72 27.16 -21.79 -0.01
N ALA A 73 26.02 -21.60 -0.64
CA ALA A 73 24.71 -21.92 -0.06
C ALA A 73 24.37 -23.42 -0.14
N PRO A 74 23.33 -23.87 0.59
CA PRO A 74 22.88 -25.26 0.57
C PRO A 74 22.46 -25.79 -0.81
N ASP A 75 22.00 -24.90 -1.72
CA ASP A 75 21.67 -25.24 -3.13
C ASP A 75 22.89 -25.23 -4.05
N GLY A 76 24.09 -24.97 -3.53
CA GLY A 76 25.33 -24.86 -4.29
C GLY A 76 25.55 -23.49 -4.96
N SER A 77 24.70 -22.51 -4.70
CA SER A 77 24.90 -21.14 -5.17
C SER A 77 26.11 -20.50 -4.51
N GLU A 78 26.94 -19.76 -5.28
CA GLU A 78 28.20 -19.20 -4.84
C GLU A 78 28.23 -17.69 -4.93
N TRP A 79 28.67 -17.03 -3.86
CA TRP A 79 29.01 -15.60 -3.80
C TRP A 79 30.52 -15.44 -3.69
N GLY A 80 31.12 -14.56 -4.49
CA GLY A 80 32.52 -14.22 -4.48
C GLY A 80 32.78 -12.80 -4.01
N TYR A 81 33.91 -12.58 -3.32
CA TYR A 81 34.30 -11.27 -2.77
C TYR A 81 35.78 -11.02 -3.01
N THR A 82 36.13 -9.82 -3.42
CA THR A 82 37.52 -9.36 -3.55
C THR A 82 37.73 -8.07 -2.78
N TYR A 83 38.97 -7.85 -2.36
CA TYR A 83 39.34 -6.74 -1.47
C TYR A 83 40.61 -6.05 -1.95
N ASP A 84 40.79 -4.80 -1.56
CA ASP A 84 42.04 -4.07 -1.72
C ASP A 84 43.05 -4.45 -0.61
N GLU A 85 44.26 -3.90 -0.69
CA GLU A 85 45.32 -4.14 0.31
C GLU A 85 44.97 -3.66 1.72
N ARG A 86 43.98 -2.77 1.88
CA ARG A 86 43.45 -2.25 3.15
C ARG A 86 42.30 -3.06 3.71
N GLY A 87 41.83 -4.05 2.97
CA GLY A 87 40.68 -4.88 3.33
C GLY A 87 39.32 -4.30 2.97
N ASN A 88 39.25 -3.27 2.15
CA ASN A 88 37.98 -2.74 1.65
C ASN A 88 37.47 -3.61 0.51
N LEU A 89 36.15 -3.90 0.49
CA LEU A 89 35.50 -4.71 -0.55
C LEU A 89 35.54 -3.97 -1.89
N THR A 90 36.27 -4.51 -2.88
CA THR A 90 36.35 -3.94 -4.23
C THR A 90 35.31 -4.51 -5.17
N GLN A 91 34.93 -5.78 -4.99
CA GLN A 91 33.92 -6.42 -5.80
C GLN A 91 33.15 -7.48 -5.02
N SER A 92 31.83 -7.54 -5.23
CA SER A 92 30.99 -8.69 -4.85
C SER A 92 30.34 -9.27 -6.10
N THR A 93 30.45 -10.58 -6.29
CA THR A 93 29.87 -11.34 -7.40
C THR A 93 28.78 -12.26 -6.86
N ASP A 94 27.59 -12.19 -7.45
CA ASP A 94 26.45 -13.02 -7.08
C ASP A 94 26.46 -14.39 -7.81
N PRO A 95 25.56 -15.33 -7.45
CA PRO A 95 25.47 -16.64 -8.10
C PRO A 95 25.11 -16.61 -9.60
N GLU A 96 24.55 -15.51 -10.11
CA GLU A 96 24.29 -15.27 -11.54
C GLU A 96 25.49 -14.60 -12.24
N GLN A 97 26.69 -14.60 -11.59
CA GLN A 97 27.94 -14.00 -12.07
C GLN A 97 27.83 -12.49 -12.34
N GLN A 98 26.90 -11.80 -11.67
CA GLN A 98 26.75 -10.35 -11.77
C GLN A 98 27.58 -9.69 -10.67
N SER A 99 28.39 -8.71 -11.04
CA SER A 99 29.31 -8.06 -10.12
C SER A 99 28.92 -6.64 -9.80
N THR A 100 28.97 -6.30 -8.51
CA THR A 100 28.94 -4.91 -8.00
C THR A 100 30.35 -4.53 -7.62
N CYS A 101 30.86 -3.42 -8.17
CA CYS A 101 32.20 -2.90 -7.90
C CYS A 101 32.16 -1.65 -7.03
N TYR A 102 33.19 -1.45 -6.21
CA TYR A 102 33.34 -0.32 -5.32
C TYR A 102 34.73 0.30 -5.46
N ASP A 103 34.77 1.63 -5.56
CA ASP A 103 36.00 2.43 -5.43
C ASP A 103 36.02 3.12 -4.06
N TRP A 104 37.19 3.28 -3.47
CA TRP A 104 37.34 3.76 -2.11
C TRP A 104 38.23 5.01 -2.07
N ASP A 105 38.00 5.88 -1.11
CA ASP A 105 38.86 7.02 -0.84
C ASP A 105 40.26 6.56 -0.42
N LYS A 106 41.26 7.31 -0.85
CA LYS A 106 42.66 6.94 -0.57
C LYS A 106 43.04 7.11 0.90
N ASP A 107 42.39 8.02 1.61
CA ASP A 107 42.75 8.39 2.99
C ASP A 107 41.75 7.80 4.02
N PHE A 108 40.48 7.67 3.61
CA PHE A 108 39.39 7.16 4.44
C PHE A 108 38.83 5.85 3.91
N ALA A 109 38.25 5.03 4.78
CA ALA A 109 37.53 3.82 4.39
C ALA A 109 36.07 4.15 3.99
N PHE A 110 35.90 5.12 3.07
CA PHE A 110 34.62 5.55 2.51
C PHE A 110 34.54 5.23 1.02
N PRO A 111 33.40 4.69 0.51
CA PRO A 111 33.25 4.41 -0.92
C PRO A 111 33.10 5.73 -1.70
N THR A 112 33.91 5.93 -2.72
CA THR A 112 33.81 7.06 -3.66
C THR A 112 32.97 6.74 -4.86
N ALA A 113 32.88 5.45 -5.24
CA ALA A 113 31.94 5.00 -6.26
C ALA A 113 31.38 3.61 -5.95
N GLN A 114 30.17 3.35 -6.46
CA GLN A 114 29.56 2.03 -6.54
C GLN A 114 29.00 1.82 -7.94
N THR A 115 29.49 0.82 -8.64
CA THR A 115 28.99 0.44 -9.97
C THR A 115 28.18 -0.85 -9.87
N LEU A 116 26.91 -0.79 -10.24
CA LEU A 116 25.99 -1.92 -10.24
C LEU A 116 26.22 -2.81 -11.48
N PRO A 117 25.72 -4.08 -11.49
CA PRO A 117 25.90 -5.00 -12.63
C PRO A 117 25.38 -4.47 -13.97
N ASN A 118 24.37 -3.60 -13.96
CA ASN A 118 23.82 -2.94 -15.14
C ASN A 118 24.64 -1.73 -15.62
N GLY A 119 25.77 -1.43 -14.98
CA GLY A 119 26.63 -0.28 -15.29
C GLY A 119 26.14 1.08 -14.74
N ALA A 120 25.09 1.09 -13.90
CA ALA A 120 24.68 2.30 -13.20
C ALA A 120 25.67 2.61 -12.07
N ALA A 121 26.27 3.81 -12.09
CA ALA A 121 27.28 4.19 -11.13
C ALA A 121 26.84 5.38 -10.26
N TRP A 122 26.98 5.23 -8.96
CA TRP A 122 26.84 6.29 -7.96
C TRP A 122 28.21 6.79 -7.57
N HIS A 123 28.38 8.12 -7.37
CA HIS A 123 29.64 8.70 -6.88
C HIS A 123 29.37 9.58 -5.67
N TRP A 124 30.35 9.57 -4.72
CA TRP A 124 30.34 10.37 -3.51
C TRP A 124 31.66 11.14 -3.38
N GLU A 125 31.55 12.40 -3.02
CA GLU A 125 32.69 13.25 -2.65
C GLU A 125 32.53 13.63 -1.17
N TYR A 126 33.65 13.63 -0.44
CA TYR A 126 33.68 13.92 0.98
C TYR A 126 34.43 15.22 1.27
N ASN A 127 34.15 15.87 2.41
CA ASN A 127 34.95 16.94 2.93
C ASN A 127 36.16 16.35 3.72
N GLU A 128 37.01 17.22 4.26
CA GLU A 128 38.18 16.84 5.04
C GLU A 128 37.87 16.14 6.37
N HIS A 129 36.64 16.23 6.84
CA HIS A 129 36.15 15.55 8.04
C HIS A 129 35.47 14.21 7.75
N GLY A 130 35.31 13.83 6.48
CA GLY A 130 34.68 12.60 6.04
C GLY A 130 33.16 12.68 5.86
N ASP A 131 32.55 13.89 5.88
CA ASP A 131 31.14 14.05 5.60
C ASP A 131 30.90 14.15 4.10
N ILE A 132 29.77 13.60 3.63
CA ILE A 132 29.39 13.63 2.21
C ILE A 132 29.09 15.08 1.79
N ARG A 133 29.94 15.63 0.96
CA ARG A 133 29.78 16.97 0.37
C ARG A 133 28.93 16.95 -0.89
N ARG A 134 29.02 15.86 -1.67
CA ARG A 134 28.38 15.76 -2.98
C ARG A 134 28.00 14.32 -3.29
N VAL A 135 26.78 14.14 -3.81
CA VAL A 135 26.30 12.86 -4.34
C VAL A 135 25.96 13.06 -5.80
N ILE A 136 26.44 12.15 -6.66
CA ILE A 136 26.12 12.13 -8.09
C ILE A 136 25.43 10.82 -8.38
N ASP A 137 24.22 10.90 -8.93
CA ASP A 137 23.44 9.73 -9.31
C ASP A 137 23.90 9.15 -10.67
N PRO A 138 23.41 7.96 -11.07
CA PRO A 138 23.79 7.32 -12.33
C PRO A 138 23.36 8.10 -13.60
N LEU A 139 22.51 9.11 -13.49
CA LEU A 139 22.13 10.02 -14.58
C LEU A 139 22.96 11.30 -14.60
N GLY A 140 23.86 11.48 -13.59
CA GLY A 140 24.73 12.64 -13.47
C GLY A 140 24.12 13.81 -12.71
N HIS A 141 22.96 13.63 -12.05
CA HIS A 141 22.34 14.68 -11.25
C HIS A 141 23.07 14.81 -9.92
N ILE A 142 23.23 16.06 -9.46
CA ILE A 142 24.11 16.39 -8.34
C ILE A 142 23.30 16.95 -7.18
N THR A 143 23.41 16.33 -6.01
CA THR A 143 22.97 16.88 -4.73
C THR A 143 24.18 17.31 -3.93
N ARG A 144 24.18 18.53 -3.35
CA ARG A 144 25.26 19.06 -2.50
C ARG A 144 24.77 19.19 -1.06
N LEU A 145 25.64 18.90 -0.11
CA LEU A 145 25.38 19.04 1.32
C LEU A 145 26.41 19.97 1.94
N ALA A 146 25.97 20.78 2.89
CA ALA A 146 26.81 21.68 3.70
C ALA A 146 26.78 21.20 5.17
N TRP A 147 27.95 21.24 5.83
CA TRP A 147 28.15 20.74 7.19
C TRP A 147 28.87 21.80 8.00
N ASP A 148 28.63 21.79 9.32
CA ASP A 148 29.45 22.57 10.24
C ASP A 148 30.66 21.75 10.74
N ASP A 149 31.51 22.38 11.56
CA ASP A 149 32.73 21.76 12.10
C ASP A 149 32.42 20.64 13.10
N GLN A 150 31.18 20.47 13.51
CA GLN A 150 30.73 19.40 14.44
C GLN A 150 30.08 18.21 13.68
N GLY A 151 30.03 18.24 12.35
CA GLY A 151 29.40 17.22 11.51
C GLY A 151 27.87 17.32 11.48
N LEU A 152 27.28 18.46 11.78
CA LEU A 152 25.84 18.69 11.64
C LEU A 152 25.54 19.28 10.26
N CYS A 153 24.57 18.69 9.55
CA CYS A 153 24.16 19.14 8.23
C CYS A 153 23.45 20.49 8.29
N LEU A 154 24.04 21.54 7.79
CA LEU A 154 23.49 22.90 7.74
C LEU A 154 22.46 23.09 6.61
N GLY A 155 22.53 22.26 5.57
CA GLY A 155 21.59 22.33 4.45
C GLY A 155 21.97 21.42 3.29
N GLN A 156 21.04 21.33 2.34
CA GLN A 156 21.26 20.64 1.08
C GLN A 156 20.77 21.47 -0.08
N VAL A 157 21.42 21.33 -1.23
CA VAL A 157 21.00 21.86 -2.51
C VAL A 157 20.68 20.70 -3.42
N ASP A 158 19.44 20.55 -3.86
CA ASP A 158 19.01 19.48 -4.76
C ASP A 158 19.51 19.69 -6.20
N ALA A 159 19.23 18.73 -7.09
CA ALA A 159 19.70 18.78 -8.48
C ALA A 159 19.06 19.89 -9.33
N LYS A 160 17.95 20.50 -8.89
CA LYS A 160 17.34 21.70 -9.48
C LYS A 160 17.91 23.01 -8.94
N GLY A 161 18.69 22.94 -7.85
CA GLY A 161 19.22 24.11 -7.16
C GLY A 161 18.32 24.64 -6.05
N ASN A 162 17.28 23.90 -5.63
CA ASN A 162 16.47 24.28 -4.47
C ASN A 162 17.22 23.99 -3.18
N GLU A 163 17.14 24.91 -2.23
CA GLU A 163 17.86 24.84 -0.97
C GLU A 163 16.93 24.45 0.19
N THR A 164 17.41 23.58 1.06
CA THR A 164 16.79 23.26 2.36
C THR A 164 17.82 23.58 3.44
N HIS A 165 17.45 24.34 4.47
CA HIS A 165 18.34 24.77 5.53
C HIS A 165 17.94 24.17 6.90
N TYR A 166 18.95 23.89 7.72
CA TYR A 166 18.80 23.34 9.06
C TYR A 166 19.55 24.19 10.09
N ARG A 167 18.96 24.36 11.28
CA ARG A 167 19.60 25.03 12.42
C ARG A 167 19.50 24.16 13.65
N TYR A 168 20.56 24.19 14.44
CA TYR A 168 20.70 23.37 15.63
C TYR A 168 20.93 24.24 16.88
N ASN A 169 20.58 23.72 18.05
CA ASN A 169 20.98 24.32 19.32
C ASN A 169 22.39 23.85 19.72
N ALA A 170 22.92 24.38 20.84
CA ALA A 170 24.26 24.04 21.34
C ALA A 170 24.44 22.55 21.71
N ARG A 171 23.35 21.77 21.78
CA ARG A 171 23.38 20.32 22.02
C ARG A 171 23.34 19.50 20.72
N GLY A 172 23.37 20.15 19.55
CA GLY A 172 23.26 19.46 18.26
C GLY A 172 21.83 19.02 17.88
N GLN A 173 20.79 19.52 18.56
CA GLN A 173 19.39 19.17 18.27
C GLN A 173 18.80 20.16 17.27
N LEU A 174 18.07 19.65 16.26
CA LEU A 174 17.42 20.44 15.22
C LEU A 174 16.33 21.34 15.81
N ILE A 175 16.51 22.67 15.73
CA ILE A 175 15.53 23.65 16.20
C ILE A 175 14.75 24.32 15.09
N GLU A 176 15.24 24.30 13.85
CA GLU A 176 14.54 24.85 12.70
C GLU A 176 14.96 24.11 11.41
N GLN A 177 13.95 23.79 10.60
CA GLN A 177 14.12 23.36 9.22
C GLN A 177 13.37 24.36 8.32
N ARG A 178 14.06 24.91 7.31
CA ARG A 178 13.40 25.66 6.22
C ARG A 178 13.40 24.83 4.96
N ASP A 179 12.21 24.67 4.36
CA ASP A 179 12.07 23.98 3.09
C ASP A 179 12.56 24.79 1.89
N CYS A 180 12.48 24.21 0.71
CA CYS A 180 12.90 24.87 -0.56
C CYS A 180 12.10 26.14 -0.92
N SER A 181 11.00 26.42 -0.26
CA SER A 181 10.21 27.65 -0.40
C SER A 181 10.48 28.65 0.73
N GLY A 182 11.40 28.34 1.63
CA GLY A 182 11.78 29.16 2.78
C GLY A 182 10.81 29.06 3.97
N TYR A 183 9.85 28.12 3.95
CA TYR A 183 8.87 27.97 5.01
C TYR A 183 9.45 27.19 6.21
N PRO A 184 9.36 27.76 7.44
CA PRO A 184 10.01 27.16 8.60
C PRO A 184 9.11 26.13 9.29
N THR A 185 9.74 25.07 9.77
CA THR A 185 9.24 24.20 10.84
C THR A 185 10.18 24.33 12.03
N THR A 186 9.67 24.67 13.23
CA THR A 186 10.48 24.89 14.41
C THR A 186 10.20 23.85 15.50
N LEU A 187 11.24 23.48 16.22
CA LEU A 187 11.23 22.48 17.27
C LEU A 187 11.81 23.04 18.56
N THR A 188 11.19 22.73 19.70
CA THR A 188 11.72 23.06 21.01
C THR A 188 11.89 21.81 21.86
N TYR A 189 12.85 21.86 22.78
CA TYR A 189 13.18 20.72 23.62
C TYR A 189 13.14 21.12 25.09
N ASP A 190 12.92 20.15 25.97
CA ASP A 190 13.03 20.32 27.41
C ASP A 190 14.51 20.23 27.87
N ASP A 191 14.74 20.35 29.18
CA ASP A 191 16.10 20.30 29.75
C ASP A 191 16.76 18.90 29.62
N TRP A 192 15.97 17.86 29.43
CA TRP A 192 16.43 16.48 29.20
C TRP A 192 16.71 16.19 27.72
N GLY A 193 16.36 17.12 26.82
CA GLY A 193 16.55 16.97 25.37
C GLY A 193 15.39 16.27 24.66
N GLN A 194 14.25 16.11 25.30
CA GLN A 194 13.04 15.54 24.71
C GLN A 194 12.25 16.62 23.96
N LEU A 195 11.61 16.25 22.84
CA LEU A 195 10.85 17.18 22.01
C LEU A 195 9.65 17.73 22.78
N ARG A 196 9.66 19.02 23.14
CA ARG A 196 8.60 19.70 23.85
C ARG A 196 7.50 20.22 22.91
N SER A 197 7.89 20.78 21.76
CA SER A 197 6.93 21.25 20.76
C SER A 197 7.47 21.20 19.34
N LEU A 198 6.53 21.07 18.40
CA LEU A 198 6.75 21.22 16.97
C LEU A 198 5.73 22.25 16.44
N THR A 199 6.22 23.31 15.79
CA THR A 199 5.40 24.35 15.15
C THR A 199 5.65 24.32 13.64
N ASN A 200 4.59 24.14 12.86
CA ASN A 200 4.67 24.10 11.41
C ASN A 200 4.66 25.51 10.78
N ALA A 201 4.77 25.59 9.47
CA ALA A 201 4.85 26.86 8.72
C ALA A 201 3.55 27.71 8.73
N GLN A 202 2.43 27.16 9.21
CA GLN A 202 1.18 27.88 9.49
C GLN A 202 1.07 28.37 10.94
N ASN A 203 2.14 28.21 11.76
CA ASN A 203 2.18 28.50 13.19
C ASN A 203 1.24 27.60 14.03
N GLU A 204 0.94 26.41 13.56
CA GLU A 204 0.15 25.41 14.28
C GLU A 204 1.12 24.57 15.11
N THR A 205 0.87 24.51 16.44
CA THR A 205 1.81 23.88 17.39
C THR A 205 1.23 22.62 18.02
N THR A 206 2.00 21.52 17.94
CA THR A 206 1.78 20.30 18.71
C THR A 206 2.75 20.28 19.88
N THR A 207 2.30 19.94 21.09
CA THR A 207 3.14 19.86 22.29
C THR A 207 3.14 18.45 22.87
N TYR A 208 4.27 18.09 23.51
CA TYR A 208 4.50 16.76 24.06
C TYR A 208 4.91 16.85 25.52
N THR A 209 4.48 15.87 26.33
CA THR A 209 4.97 15.72 27.71
C THR A 209 5.44 14.28 27.91
N PHE A 210 6.49 14.13 28.75
CA PHE A 210 7.12 12.85 28.99
C PHE A 210 7.17 12.54 30.49
N SER A 211 7.28 11.27 30.83
CA SER A 211 7.60 10.82 32.20
C SER A 211 9.06 11.09 32.52
N GLU A 212 9.44 10.92 33.78
CA GLU A 212 10.84 10.96 34.22
C GLU A 212 11.71 9.89 33.54
N ALA A 213 11.12 8.80 33.12
CA ALA A 213 11.77 7.74 32.35
C ALA A 213 11.86 8.01 30.83
N GLY A 214 11.39 9.18 30.36
CA GLY A 214 11.42 9.55 28.93
C GLY A 214 10.31 8.95 28.09
N LEU A 215 9.25 8.40 28.70
CA LEU A 215 8.10 7.84 27.99
C LEU A 215 7.09 8.94 27.67
N LEU A 216 6.57 8.99 26.45
CA LEU A 216 5.57 9.97 26.00
C LEU A 216 4.25 9.78 26.77
N LEU A 217 3.87 10.75 27.59
CA LEU A 217 2.61 10.73 28.36
C LEU A 217 1.46 11.37 27.60
N THR A 218 1.70 12.56 27.01
CA THR A 218 0.65 13.28 26.27
C THR A 218 1.18 13.89 24.98
N GLU A 219 0.31 13.94 24.01
CA GLU A 219 0.45 14.70 22.78
C GLU A 219 -0.74 15.64 22.65
N ARG A 220 -0.52 16.94 22.76
CA ARG A 220 -1.57 17.96 22.62
C ARG A 220 -1.50 18.57 21.22
N LEU A 221 -2.61 18.44 20.50
CA LEU A 221 -2.75 18.87 19.11
C LEU A 221 -3.05 20.38 19.00
N PRO A 222 -2.92 21.01 17.82
CA PRO A 222 -3.11 22.45 17.64
C PRO A 222 -4.50 22.98 18.02
N ASP A 223 -5.54 22.15 17.98
CA ASP A 223 -6.90 22.49 18.42
C ASP A 223 -7.11 22.36 19.94
N GLY A 224 -6.05 22.03 20.69
CA GLY A 224 -6.05 21.85 22.13
C GLY A 224 -6.53 20.48 22.61
N THR A 225 -6.92 19.58 21.71
CA THR A 225 -7.24 18.18 22.04
C THR A 225 -5.98 17.38 22.34
N GLU A 226 -6.12 16.27 23.08
CA GLU A 226 -4.99 15.55 23.65
C GLU A 226 -5.14 14.04 23.51
N ASN A 227 -4.04 13.37 23.09
CA ASN A 227 -3.87 11.92 23.17
C ASN A 227 -3.05 11.61 24.42
N ARG A 228 -3.40 10.54 25.17
CA ARG A 228 -2.71 10.09 26.40
C ARG A 228 -2.26 8.65 26.26
N TYR A 229 -1.10 8.35 26.86
CA TYR A 229 -0.46 7.06 26.79
C TYR A 229 -0.15 6.56 28.19
N ASP A 230 -0.58 5.34 28.54
CA ASP A 230 -0.41 4.70 29.82
C ASP A 230 0.61 3.56 29.72
N TYR A 231 1.51 3.49 30.70
CA TYR A 231 2.58 2.49 30.73
C TYR A 231 2.55 1.70 32.02
N ASP A 232 2.99 0.45 31.98
CA ASP A 232 3.19 -0.36 33.17
C ASP A 232 4.52 0.02 33.89
N ALA A 233 4.79 -0.65 35.03
CA ALA A 233 5.99 -0.40 35.83
C ALA A 233 7.30 -0.76 35.10
N THR A 234 7.24 -1.49 33.98
CA THR A 234 8.41 -1.86 33.16
C THR A 234 8.57 -0.93 31.95
N GLY A 235 7.73 0.11 31.81
CA GLY A 235 7.77 1.05 30.71
C GLY A 235 7.08 0.56 29.43
N GLN A 236 6.31 -0.51 29.49
CA GLN A 236 5.58 -1.01 28.32
C GLN A 236 4.21 -0.33 28.20
N LEU A 237 3.82 0.07 26.97
CA LEU A 237 2.54 0.70 26.70
C LEU A 237 1.39 -0.28 26.99
N VAL A 238 0.45 0.11 27.86
CA VAL A 238 -0.73 -0.69 28.25
C VAL A 238 -2.05 0.01 27.99
N GLY A 239 -2.05 1.32 27.74
CA GLY A 239 -3.25 2.09 27.43
C GLY A 239 -3.00 3.22 26.44
N ILE A 240 -4.01 3.51 25.62
CA ILE A 240 -4.03 4.66 24.71
C ILE A 240 -5.41 5.29 24.82
N THR A 241 -5.46 6.60 25.17
CA THR A 241 -6.69 7.38 25.16
C THR A 241 -6.57 8.46 24.09
N ASP A 242 -7.45 8.46 23.10
CA ASP A 242 -7.42 9.44 22.02
C ASP A 242 -8.10 10.76 22.41
N ALA A 243 -8.01 11.77 21.55
CA ALA A 243 -8.60 13.09 21.70
C ALA A 243 -10.13 13.09 21.92
N GLY A 244 -10.80 12.01 21.62
CA GLY A 244 -12.24 11.78 21.84
C GLY A 244 -12.58 10.94 23.06
N GLU A 245 -11.61 10.73 23.97
CA GLU A 245 -11.74 9.91 25.19
C GLU A 245 -12.01 8.42 24.90
N ARG A 246 -11.66 7.91 23.70
CA ARG A 246 -11.73 6.47 23.40
C ARG A 246 -10.50 5.79 23.98
N HIS A 247 -10.72 4.72 24.74
CA HIS A 247 -9.66 4.02 25.42
C HIS A 247 -9.42 2.63 24.81
N ILE A 248 -8.17 2.37 24.43
CA ILE A 248 -7.66 1.04 24.01
C ILE A 248 -6.81 0.51 25.15
N LEU A 249 -7.07 -0.73 25.58
CA LEU A 249 -6.29 -1.40 26.62
C LEU A 249 -5.49 -2.55 26.01
N LEU A 250 -4.22 -2.66 26.39
CA LEU A 250 -3.32 -3.71 25.97
C LEU A 250 -2.90 -4.56 27.18
N ARG A 251 -2.98 -5.88 27.05
CA ARG A 251 -2.40 -6.81 28.03
C ARG A 251 -1.18 -7.47 27.41
N ARG A 252 -0.11 -7.60 28.20
CA ARG A 252 1.14 -8.17 27.74
C ARG A 252 1.57 -9.36 28.60
N ASN A 253 2.34 -10.26 27.98
CA ASN A 253 3.04 -11.32 28.71
C ASN A 253 4.40 -10.77 29.22
N ARG A 254 5.14 -11.61 29.95
CA ARG A 254 6.47 -11.23 30.48
C ARG A 254 7.55 -11.02 29.41
N ARG A 255 7.34 -11.50 28.18
CA ARG A 255 8.18 -11.19 27.02
C ARG A 255 7.87 -9.81 26.40
N GLY A 256 6.90 -9.08 26.93
CA GLY A 256 6.43 -7.80 26.38
C GLY A 256 5.46 -7.93 25.22
N GLN A 257 5.10 -9.16 24.78
CA GLN A 257 4.18 -9.38 23.67
C GLN A 257 2.75 -9.12 24.10
N VAL A 258 1.96 -8.47 23.22
CA VAL A 258 0.52 -8.23 23.46
C VAL A 258 -0.24 -9.54 23.34
N ILE A 259 -0.84 -9.99 24.45
CA ILE A 259 -1.68 -11.21 24.50
C ILE A 259 -3.16 -10.90 24.39
N ALA A 260 -3.59 -9.66 24.65
CA ALA A 260 -4.95 -9.23 24.42
C ALA A 260 -5.04 -7.72 24.20
N ARG A 261 -5.98 -7.31 23.36
CA ARG A 261 -6.35 -5.91 23.13
C ARG A 261 -7.84 -5.73 23.36
N ARG A 262 -8.20 -4.72 24.16
CA ARG A 262 -9.59 -4.30 24.30
C ARG A 262 -9.83 -3.04 23.48
N ASP A 263 -10.85 -3.04 22.66
CA ASP A 263 -11.27 -1.90 21.87
C ASP A 263 -12.13 -0.90 22.68
N PRO A 264 -12.42 0.31 22.17
CA PRO A 264 -13.27 1.29 22.86
C PRO A 264 -14.73 0.87 23.05
N ALA A 265 -15.25 -0.12 22.32
CA ALA A 265 -16.57 -0.69 22.50
C ALA A 265 -16.59 -1.80 23.59
N GLY A 266 -15.41 -2.23 24.03
CA GLY A 266 -15.26 -3.21 25.09
C GLY A 266 -14.99 -4.65 24.62
N HIS A 267 -14.87 -4.88 23.31
CA HIS A 267 -14.58 -6.19 22.76
C HIS A 267 -13.11 -6.53 22.90
N TRP A 268 -12.81 -7.82 23.02
CA TRP A 268 -11.47 -8.32 23.16
C TRP A 268 -11.00 -9.06 21.90
N LEU A 269 -9.76 -8.81 21.51
CA LEU A 269 -8.98 -9.58 20.55
C LEU A 269 -7.86 -10.27 21.32
N HIS A 270 -7.67 -11.58 21.13
CA HIS A 270 -6.66 -12.36 21.84
C HIS A 270 -5.59 -12.90 20.90
N PHE A 271 -4.34 -12.90 21.38
CA PHE A 271 -3.16 -13.40 20.67
C PHE A 271 -2.55 -14.54 21.47
N HIS A 272 -2.40 -15.69 20.85
CA HIS A 272 -1.81 -16.87 21.45
C HIS A 272 -0.45 -17.15 20.82
N TYR A 273 0.55 -17.39 21.66
CA TYR A 273 1.91 -17.63 21.24
C TYR A 273 2.39 -19.00 21.67
N ASP A 274 3.26 -19.58 20.85
CA ASP A 274 3.97 -20.81 21.20
C ASP A 274 5.15 -20.53 22.15
N THR A 275 5.91 -21.59 22.47
CA THR A 275 7.09 -21.51 23.35
C THR A 275 8.23 -20.63 22.79
N PHE A 276 8.27 -20.41 21.47
CA PHE A 276 9.23 -19.54 20.81
C PHE A 276 8.78 -18.08 20.72
N GLY A 277 7.54 -17.79 21.13
CA GLY A 277 6.96 -16.46 20.98
C GLY A 277 6.41 -16.17 19.58
N ARG A 278 6.20 -17.19 18.72
CA ARG A 278 5.53 -17.07 17.44
C ARG A 278 4.02 -17.12 17.64
N MET A 279 3.26 -16.35 16.84
CA MET A 279 1.80 -16.33 16.94
C MET A 279 1.22 -17.68 16.49
N GLN A 280 0.63 -18.43 17.40
CA GLN A 280 -0.02 -19.72 17.13
C GLN A 280 -1.49 -19.54 16.77
N ALA A 281 -2.18 -18.57 17.39
CA ALA A 281 -3.56 -18.24 17.05
C ALA A 281 -3.88 -16.76 17.30
N LEU A 282 -4.83 -16.26 16.50
CA LEU A 282 -5.48 -14.96 16.66
C LEU A 282 -6.97 -15.20 16.82
N GLU A 283 -7.54 -14.82 17.97
CA GLU A 283 -8.98 -14.92 18.25
C GLU A 283 -9.61 -13.54 18.09
N ASN A 284 -10.59 -13.45 17.18
CA ASN A 284 -11.29 -12.19 16.87
C ASN A 284 -12.30 -11.82 17.98
N GLU A 285 -12.95 -10.67 17.81
CA GLU A 285 -13.92 -10.10 18.75
C GLU A 285 -15.20 -10.94 18.91
N GLN A 286 -15.43 -11.95 18.04
CA GLN A 286 -16.53 -12.92 18.13
C GLN A 286 -16.11 -14.26 18.74
N GLY A 287 -14.82 -14.44 19.06
CA GLY A 287 -14.26 -15.69 19.60
C GLY A 287 -13.88 -16.72 18.54
N GLU A 288 -13.81 -16.33 17.27
CA GLU A 288 -13.37 -17.19 16.16
C GLU A 288 -11.85 -17.06 15.96
N GLN A 289 -11.17 -18.13 15.51
CA GLN A 289 -9.73 -18.21 15.53
C GLN A 289 -9.12 -18.44 14.15
N TYR A 290 -8.11 -17.61 13.80
CA TYR A 290 -7.06 -17.94 12.84
C TYR A 290 -5.97 -18.75 13.56
N ARG A 291 -5.37 -19.76 12.90
CA ARG A 291 -4.29 -20.59 13.47
C ARG A 291 -3.11 -20.67 12.51
N PHE A 292 -1.91 -20.79 13.10
CA PHE A 292 -0.64 -20.74 12.37
C PHE A 292 0.30 -21.85 12.87
N GLU A 293 0.98 -22.51 11.93
CA GLU A 293 1.99 -23.52 12.22
C GLU A 293 3.32 -23.15 11.53
N TYR A 294 4.43 -23.62 12.08
CA TYR A 294 5.76 -23.21 11.65
C TYR A 294 6.72 -24.40 11.62
N ASP A 295 7.69 -24.34 10.71
CA ASP A 295 8.80 -25.29 10.67
C ASP A 295 9.91 -24.95 11.68
N ALA A 296 10.96 -25.79 11.71
CA ALA A 296 12.11 -25.62 12.59
C ALA A 296 12.98 -24.37 12.27
N LEU A 297 12.78 -23.70 11.13
CA LEU A 297 13.37 -22.39 10.81
C LEU A 297 12.41 -21.23 11.08
N HIS A 298 11.33 -21.48 11.81
CA HIS A 298 10.31 -20.49 12.15
C HIS A 298 9.55 -19.90 10.94
N ARG A 299 9.55 -20.59 9.78
CA ARG A 299 8.78 -20.21 8.61
C ARG A 299 7.35 -20.74 8.72
N LEU A 300 6.36 -19.97 8.30
CA LEU A 300 4.94 -20.34 8.31
C LEU A 300 4.70 -21.52 7.36
N THR A 301 4.25 -22.68 7.87
CA THR A 301 3.92 -23.86 7.04
C THR A 301 2.44 -23.98 6.79
N ASP A 302 1.60 -23.63 7.78
CA ASP A 302 0.15 -23.76 7.66
C ASP A 302 -0.55 -22.56 8.27
N GLU A 303 -1.60 -22.14 7.59
CA GLU A 303 -2.52 -21.08 8.03
C GLU A 303 -3.95 -21.62 7.90
N HIS A 304 -4.74 -21.51 8.97
CA HIS A 304 -6.16 -21.86 9.00
C HIS A 304 -6.97 -20.59 9.23
N ASP A 305 -7.95 -20.32 8.38
CA ASP A 305 -8.88 -19.21 8.54
C ASP A 305 -10.13 -19.56 9.36
N LEU A 306 -11.08 -18.60 9.44
CA LEU A 306 -12.29 -18.75 10.26
C LEU A 306 -13.25 -19.83 9.77
N ILE A 307 -13.31 -20.13 8.47
CA ILE A 307 -14.17 -21.20 7.90
C ILE A 307 -13.47 -22.56 7.86
N GLY A 308 -12.20 -22.64 8.30
CA GLY A 308 -11.39 -23.87 8.22
C GLY A 308 -10.73 -24.08 6.85
N GLN A 309 -10.65 -23.06 5.99
CA GLN A 309 -9.79 -23.07 4.82
C GLN A 309 -8.34 -23.16 5.30
N GLN A 310 -7.55 -24.01 4.67
CA GLN A 310 -6.14 -24.20 5.00
C GLN A 310 -5.25 -23.79 3.84
N LYS A 311 -4.23 -22.96 4.12
CA LYS A 311 -3.11 -22.69 3.22
C LYS A 311 -1.86 -23.37 3.73
N HIS A 312 -1.27 -24.21 2.90
CA HIS A 312 -0.02 -24.90 3.18
C HIS A 312 1.11 -24.35 2.30
N TYR A 313 2.24 -24.01 2.92
CA TYR A 313 3.41 -23.40 2.28
C TYR A 313 4.58 -24.36 2.24
N GLN A 314 5.22 -24.49 1.07
CA GLN A 314 6.47 -25.24 0.91
C GLN A 314 7.59 -24.27 0.52
N TYR A 315 8.78 -24.59 0.97
CA TYR A 315 9.97 -23.75 0.77
C TYR A 315 11.10 -24.55 0.13
N ASP A 316 11.95 -23.86 -0.64
CA ASP A 316 13.26 -24.39 -1.01
C ASP A 316 14.26 -24.21 0.14
N VAL A 317 15.47 -24.76 -0.08
CA VAL A 317 16.56 -24.66 0.90
C VAL A 317 17.09 -23.23 1.10
N MET A 318 16.74 -22.29 0.20
CA MET A 318 17.07 -20.88 0.31
C MET A 318 15.97 -20.07 1.06
N GLY A 319 14.84 -20.72 1.39
CA GLY A 319 13.71 -20.11 2.09
C GLY A 319 12.71 -19.40 1.19
N ASN A 320 12.78 -19.60 -0.14
CA ASN A 320 11.77 -19.10 -1.06
C ASN A 320 10.55 -20.04 -1.06
N VAL A 321 9.33 -19.47 -1.13
CA VAL A 321 8.09 -20.26 -1.22
C VAL A 321 7.99 -20.89 -2.60
N THR A 322 8.09 -22.22 -2.69
CA THR A 322 7.98 -22.97 -3.97
C THR A 322 6.56 -23.39 -4.28
N GLN A 323 5.70 -23.57 -3.27
CA GLN A 323 4.30 -23.94 -3.47
C GLN A 323 3.41 -23.37 -2.37
N ILE A 324 2.21 -22.93 -2.76
CA ILE A 324 1.09 -22.64 -1.88
C ILE A 324 -0.08 -23.53 -2.29
N LYS A 325 -0.54 -24.37 -1.39
CA LYS A 325 -1.74 -25.22 -1.58
C LYS A 325 -2.85 -24.68 -0.70
N THR A 326 -3.93 -24.20 -1.31
CA THR A 326 -5.13 -23.74 -0.60
C THR A 326 -6.20 -24.83 -0.67
N THR A 327 -6.53 -25.43 0.47
CA THR A 327 -7.61 -26.40 0.62
C THR A 327 -8.87 -25.65 1.08
N PRO A 328 -10.01 -25.78 0.37
CA PRO A 328 -11.22 -25.07 0.74
C PRO A 328 -11.77 -25.58 2.09
N GLY A 329 -12.36 -24.68 2.85
CA GLY A 329 -13.14 -25.02 4.06
C GLY A 329 -14.46 -25.70 3.72
N PRO A 330 -15.19 -26.21 4.73
CA PRO A 330 -16.54 -26.75 4.54
C PRO A 330 -17.49 -25.65 4.07
N SER A 331 -18.25 -25.90 3.01
CA SER A 331 -19.30 -25.01 2.52
C SER A 331 -20.66 -25.66 2.66
N ILE A 332 -21.60 -24.94 3.25
CA ILE A 332 -23.00 -25.36 3.38
C ILE A 332 -23.73 -25.21 2.05
N ASP A 333 -23.28 -24.28 1.20
CA ASP A 333 -24.00 -23.80 0.03
C ASP A 333 -23.57 -24.46 -1.29
N THR A 334 -22.44 -25.16 -1.33
CA THR A 334 -21.96 -25.87 -2.53
C THR A 334 -22.04 -27.39 -2.30
N PRO A 335 -22.90 -28.09 -3.06
CA PRO A 335 -23.14 -29.55 -2.84
C PRO A 335 -21.97 -30.46 -3.26
N MET A 336 -20.95 -29.94 -3.98
CA MET A 336 -19.75 -30.68 -4.35
C MET A 336 -18.52 -30.03 -3.70
N PRO A 337 -17.61 -30.84 -3.10
CA PRO A 337 -16.38 -30.31 -2.56
C PRO A 337 -15.53 -29.72 -3.68
N LEU A 338 -15.06 -28.48 -3.47
CA LEU A 338 -14.13 -27.83 -4.39
C LEU A 338 -12.75 -28.50 -4.29
N SER A 339 -12.06 -28.59 -5.41
CA SER A 339 -10.69 -29.10 -5.43
C SER A 339 -9.73 -28.08 -4.83
N PRO A 340 -8.69 -28.53 -4.10
CA PRO A 340 -7.63 -27.66 -3.65
C PRO A 340 -6.99 -26.89 -4.80
N GLN A 341 -6.68 -25.62 -4.57
CA GLN A 341 -5.93 -24.78 -5.50
C GLN A 341 -4.44 -24.86 -5.16
N VAL A 342 -3.61 -25.01 -6.18
CA VAL A 342 -2.17 -25.05 -6.03
C VAL A 342 -1.55 -23.96 -6.88
N THR A 343 -0.65 -23.19 -6.26
CA THR A 343 0.20 -22.23 -6.98
C THR A 343 1.65 -22.60 -6.74
N THR A 344 2.43 -22.77 -7.80
CA THR A 344 3.86 -23.06 -7.76
C THR A 344 4.68 -21.87 -8.23
N PHE A 345 5.89 -21.78 -7.69
CA PHE A 345 6.83 -20.71 -7.96
C PHE A 345 8.22 -21.28 -8.25
N GLY A 346 8.94 -20.70 -9.20
CA GLY A 346 10.32 -21.01 -9.46
C GLY A 346 11.19 -19.76 -9.43
N TYR A 347 12.41 -19.91 -8.95
CA TYR A 347 13.34 -18.81 -8.70
C TYR A 347 14.68 -19.04 -9.38
N ASP A 348 15.41 -17.97 -9.64
CA ASP A 348 16.82 -18.03 -10.02
C ASP A 348 17.71 -18.14 -8.76
N LYS A 349 19.02 -18.27 -8.97
CA LYS A 349 19.99 -18.46 -7.89
C LYS A 349 20.14 -17.25 -6.94
N VAL A 350 19.62 -16.07 -7.30
CA VAL A 350 19.59 -14.89 -6.46
C VAL A 350 18.23 -14.62 -5.83
N GLY A 351 17.26 -15.55 -6.01
CA GLY A 351 15.93 -15.49 -5.41
C GLY A 351 14.93 -14.60 -6.17
N ARG A 352 15.19 -14.27 -7.46
CA ARG A 352 14.21 -13.57 -8.28
C ARG A 352 13.23 -14.57 -8.88
N LEU A 353 11.93 -14.23 -8.89
CA LEU A 353 10.87 -15.09 -9.41
C LEU A 353 11.00 -15.28 -10.92
N LEU A 354 11.20 -16.52 -11.39
CA LEU A 354 11.27 -16.88 -12.81
C LEU A 354 9.89 -17.24 -13.37
N PHE A 355 9.06 -17.93 -12.58
CA PHE A 355 7.69 -18.21 -12.98
C PHE A 355 6.76 -18.37 -11.78
N ARG A 356 5.48 -18.13 -12.04
CA ARG A 356 4.35 -18.46 -11.19
C ARG A 356 3.32 -19.23 -12.01
N GLU A 357 2.80 -20.30 -11.45
CA GLU A 357 1.90 -21.22 -12.13
C GLU A 357 0.74 -21.60 -11.22
N ASN A 358 -0.48 -21.57 -11.74
CA ASN A 358 -1.70 -22.05 -11.08
C ASN A 358 -2.54 -22.85 -12.06
N ALA A 359 -3.77 -23.26 -11.72
CA ALA A 359 -4.59 -24.09 -12.59
C ALA A 359 -4.97 -23.41 -13.92
N ASP A 360 -4.99 -22.08 -13.99
CA ASP A 360 -5.42 -21.35 -15.18
C ASP A 360 -4.26 -20.91 -16.05
N TYR A 361 -3.17 -20.44 -15.45
CA TYR A 361 -2.09 -19.76 -16.17
C TYR A 361 -0.70 -20.05 -15.60
N ARG A 362 0.27 -20.07 -16.51
CA ARG A 362 1.69 -19.91 -16.20
C ARG A 362 2.12 -18.49 -16.58
N THR A 363 2.75 -17.78 -15.65
CA THR A 363 3.35 -16.46 -15.86
C THR A 363 4.86 -16.58 -15.71
N GLU A 364 5.62 -16.08 -16.68
CA GLU A 364 7.08 -16.06 -16.69
C GLU A 364 7.60 -14.63 -16.50
N TYR A 365 8.76 -14.52 -15.86
CA TYR A 365 9.45 -13.26 -15.55
C TYR A 365 10.83 -13.27 -16.16
N LEU A 366 11.08 -12.40 -17.12
CA LEU A 366 12.35 -12.30 -17.83
C LEU A 366 13.04 -10.99 -17.43
N TYR A 367 14.22 -11.11 -16.84
CA TYR A 367 15.01 -9.98 -16.35
C TYR A 367 16.11 -9.63 -17.35
N GLN A 368 16.23 -8.34 -17.66
CA GLN A 368 17.32 -7.74 -18.43
C GLN A 368 17.87 -6.54 -17.64
N PRO A 369 19.04 -5.98 -17.97
CA PRO A 369 19.68 -4.92 -17.17
C PRO A 369 18.79 -3.73 -16.80
N PHE A 370 17.89 -3.33 -17.71
CA PHE A 370 16.99 -2.18 -17.50
C PHE A 370 15.53 -2.51 -17.83
N SER A 371 15.17 -3.79 -17.93
CA SER A 371 13.79 -4.16 -18.21
C SER A 371 13.38 -5.47 -17.56
N VAL A 372 12.08 -5.57 -17.30
CA VAL A 372 11.43 -6.81 -16.86
C VAL A 372 10.25 -7.07 -17.79
N THR A 373 10.22 -8.25 -18.41
CA THR A 373 9.09 -8.67 -19.22
C THR A 373 8.35 -9.81 -18.53
N LEU A 374 7.06 -9.63 -18.34
CA LEU A 374 6.12 -10.64 -17.84
C LEU A 374 5.38 -11.22 -19.05
N ARG A 375 5.28 -12.55 -19.14
CA ARG A 375 4.53 -13.25 -20.19
C ARG A 375 3.58 -14.24 -19.56
N ARG A 376 2.35 -14.36 -20.09
CA ARG A 376 1.34 -15.27 -19.57
C ARG A 376 0.81 -16.18 -20.67
N VAL A 377 0.67 -17.47 -20.34
CA VAL A 377 0.10 -18.50 -21.19
C VAL A 377 -0.94 -19.31 -20.41
N PRO A 378 -2.08 -19.68 -21.04
CA PRO A 378 -3.02 -20.62 -20.41
C PRO A 378 -2.39 -21.97 -20.14
N MET A 379 -2.70 -22.59 -18.99
CA MET A 379 -2.12 -23.87 -18.59
C MET A 379 -2.41 -25.00 -19.60
N ALA A 380 -3.58 -25.01 -20.22
CA ALA A 380 -3.90 -26.02 -21.24
C ALA A 380 -2.93 -25.97 -22.45
N ILE A 381 -2.54 -24.78 -22.88
CA ILE A 381 -1.55 -24.59 -23.97
C ILE A 381 -0.15 -24.96 -23.46
N TRP A 382 0.18 -24.60 -22.24
CA TRP A 382 1.49 -24.92 -21.65
C TRP A 382 1.71 -26.43 -21.52
N HIS A 383 0.77 -27.17 -20.95
CA HIS A 383 0.86 -28.63 -20.79
C HIS A 383 0.94 -29.35 -22.15
N GLU A 384 0.22 -28.89 -23.17
CA GLU A 384 0.35 -29.45 -24.51
C GLU A 384 1.75 -29.20 -25.10
N ALA A 385 2.29 -28.00 -24.88
CA ALA A 385 3.64 -27.66 -25.33
C ALA A 385 4.74 -28.46 -24.59
N GLU A 386 4.58 -28.70 -23.29
CA GLU A 386 5.45 -29.57 -22.50
C GLU A 386 5.41 -31.01 -23.02
N ARG A 387 4.21 -31.55 -23.23
CA ARG A 387 4.02 -32.92 -23.77
C ARG A 387 4.63 -33.10 -25.13
N THR A 388 4.63 -32.08 -25.97
CA THR A 388 5.17 -32.13 -27.36
C THR A 388 6.61 -31.65 -27.47
N GLY A 389 7.23 -31.16 -26.39
CA GLY A 389 8.58 -30.60 -26.39
C GLY A 389 8.69 -29.25 -27.15
N THR A 390 7.59 -28.52 -27.29
CA THR A 390 7.51 -27.28 -28.07
C THR A 390 7.38 -26.01 -27.22
N THR A 391 7.74 -26.08 -25.95
CA THR A 391 7.64 -24.92 -25.00
C THR A 391 8.33 -23.65 -25.49
N ALA A 392 9.42 -23.77 -26.24
CA ALA A 392 10.13 -22.63 -26.85
C ALA A 392 9.31 -21.91 -27.96
N ARG A 393 8.20 -22.52 -28.43
CA ARG A 393 7.35 -22.00 -29.52
C ARG A 393 5.95 -21.61 -29.03
N VAL A 394 5.73 -21.58 -27.69
CA VAL A 394 4.43 -21.21 -27.12
C VAL A 394 4.09 -19.76 -27.45
N GLU A 395 2.89 -19.54 -27.97
CA GLU A 395 2.36 -18.20 -28.19
C GLU A 395 1.72 -17.68 -26.88
N TYR A 396 2.27 -16.59 -26.36
CA TYR A 396 1.81 -16.00 -25.12
C TYR A 396 0.54 -15.18 -25.34
N GLN A 397 -0.46 -15.40 -24.49
CA GLN A 397 -1.75 -14.71 -24.57
C GLN A 397 -1.62 -13.23 -24.16
N ASP A 398 -0.71 -12.92 -23.26
CA ASP A 398 -0.47 -11.57 -22.75
C ASP A 398 1.02 -11.38 -22.43
N ALA A 399 1.51 -10.17 -22.74
CA ALA A 399 2.87 -9.78 -22.40
C ALA A 399 2.89 -8.32 -21.96
N LEU A 400 3.67 -8.04 -20.94
CA LEU A 400 3.84 -6.71 -20.36
C LEU A 400 5.32 -6.47 -20.08
N THR A 401 5.90 -5.41 -20.67
CA THR A 401 7.30 -5.04 -20.52
C THR A 401 7.42 -3.72 -19.81
N PHE A 402 8.19 -3.72 -18.72
CA PHE A 402 8.61 -2.52 -17.99
C PHE A 402 10.05 -2.20 -18.32
N THR A 403 10.32 -0.95 -18.69
CA THR A 403 11.67 -0.45 -18.95
C THR A 403 12.00 0.64 -17.93
N TYR A 404 13.22 0.60 -17.41
CA TYR A 404 13.68 1.51 -16.35
C TYR A 404 14.91 2.30 -16.84
N ASP A 405 15.12 3.49 -16.29
CA ASP A 405 16.36 4.24 -16.47
C ASP A 405 17.46 3.75 -15.49
N LYS A 406 18.63 4.39 -15.54
CA LYS A 406 19.78 4.01 -14.69
C LYS A 406 19.57 4.23 -13.19
N VAL A 407 18.61 5.06 -12.77
CA VAL A 407 18.25 5.27 -11.36
C VAL A 407 17.07 4.42 -10.92
N GLY A 408 16.52 3.58 -11.83
CA GLY A 408 15.42 2.65 -11.55
C GLY A 408 14.03 3.27 -11.68
N GLN A 409 13.87 4.41 -12.35
CA GLN A 409 12.56 4.99 -12.64
C GLN A 409 11.93 4.28 -13.84
N LEU A 410 10.62 4.02 -13.78
CA LEU A 410 9.87 3.39 -14.86
C LEU A 410 9.69 4.39 -16.02
N VAL A 411 10.41 4.20 -17.12
CA VAL A 411 10.31 5.09 -18.29
C VAL A 411 9.32 4.59 -19.34
N ARG A 412 8.99 3.27 -19.32
CA ARG A 412 8.06 2.71 -20.30
C ARG A 412 7.33 1.48 -19.74
N GLU A 413 6.02 1.42 -20.00
CA GLU A 413 5.14 0.27 -19.81
C GLU A 413 4.52 -0.10 -21.16
N ALA A 414 4.87 -1.25 -21.72
CA ALA A 414 4.46 -1.65 -23.07
C ALA A 414 3.73 -2.99 -23.07
N SER A 415 2.62 -3.04 -23.82
CA SER A 415 1.83 -4.24 -24.08
C SER A 415 1.24 -4.21 -25.50
N ALA A 416 0.62 -5.30 -25.92
CA ALA A 416 -0.14 -5.33 -27.20
C ALA A 416 -1.32 -4.31 -27.21
N ARG A 417 -1.79 -3.85 -26.06
CA ARG A 417 -2.91 -2.92 -25.91
C ARG A 417 -2.50 -1.45 -25.90
N GLY A 418 -1.23 -1.16 -25.75
CA GLY A 418 -0.73 0.21 -25.74
C GLY A 418 0.67 0.31 -25.17
N ASP A 419 1.29 1.44 -25.47
CA ASP A 419 2.61 1.84 -25.01
C ASP A 419 2.47 3.16 -24.23
N TYR A 420 2.92 3.13 -22.97
CA TYR A 420 2.89 4.28 -22.07
C TYR A 420 4.33 4.66 -21.73
N GLN A 421 4.70 5.95 -21.91
CA GLN A 421 6.05 6.42 -21.65
C GLN A 421 6.04 7.55 -20.62
N HIS A 422 7.02 7.53 -19.72
CA HIS A 422 7.15 8.50 -18.64
C HIS A 422 8.45 9.30 -18.81
N HIS A 423 8.34 10.61 -18.69
CA HIS A 423 9.46 11.54 -18.67
C HIS A 423 9.55 12.16 -17.28
N TYR A 424 10.77 12.33 -16.81
CA TYR A 424 11.05 12.83 -15.47
C TYR A 424 11.88 14.09 -15.51
N ASP A 425 11.75 14.93 -14.50
CA ASP A 425 12.73 15.98 -14.24
C ASP A 425 13.94 15.40 -13.45
N VAL A 426 14.93 16.22 -13.21
CA VAL A 426 16.16 15.83 -12.50
C VAL A 426 15.94 15.44 -11.03
N LEU A 427 14.77 15.68 -10.47
CA LEU A 427 14.38 15.26 -9.12
C LEU A 427 13.54 13.97 -9.13
N GLY A 428 13.23 13.43 -10.32
CA GLY A 428 12.41 12.25 -10.48
C GLY A 428 10.89 12.51 -10.42
N ASN A 429 10.43 13.75 -10.62
CA ASN A 429 9.01 14.04 -10.78
C ASN A 429 8.60 13.74 -12.22
N ILE A 430 7.46 13.08 -12.42
CA ILE A 430 6.92 12.82 -13.76
C ILE A 430 6.48 14.13 -14.38
N THR A 431 7.15 14.56 -15.45
CA THR A 431 6.80 15.77 -16.20
C THR A 431 5.83 15.50 -17.35
N ARG A 432 5.82 14.26 -17.85
CA ARG A 432 4.93 13.86 -18.93
C ARG A 432 4.68 12.35 -18.88
N THR A 433 3.42 11.97 -19.09
CA THR A 433 3.00 10.57 -19.35
C THR A 433 2.37 10.50 -20.73
N GLU A 434 3.04 9.86 -21.67
CA GLU A 434 2.53 9.61 -23.01
C GLU A 434 1.57 8.43 -23.01
N LEU A 435 0.49 8.58 -23.75
CA LEU A 435 -0.58 7.60 -23.92
C LEU A 435 -0.66 7.20 -25.39
N PRO A 436 -1.33 6.08 -25.73
CA PRO A 436 -1.65 5.75 -27.14
C PRO A 436 -2.34 6.91 -27.87
N HIS A 437 -2.24 6.93 -29.21
CA HIS A 437 -2.84 7.92 -30.11
C HIS A 437 -2.28 9.32 -29.95
N GLN A 438 -0.98 9.49 -29.65
CA GLN A 438 -0.29 10.77 -29.55
C GLN A 438 -0.92 11.72 -28.49
N ARG A 439 -1.39 11.17 -27.40
CA ARG A 439 -1.96 11.88 -26.26
C ARG A 439 -1.03 11.83 -25.07
N ALA A 440 -1.12 12.83 -24.20
CA ALA A 440 -0.32 12.84 -22.98
C ALA A 440 -0.94 13.69 -21.88
N PHE A 441 -0.63 13.32 -20.63
CA PHE A 441 -0.72 14.21 -19.48
C PHE A 441 0.63 14.85 -19.24
N GLU A 442 0.65 16.18 -19.04
CA GLU A 442 1.86 16.95 -18.73
C GLU A 442 1.72 17.65 -17.38
N TYR A 443 2.83 17.75 -16.64
CA TYR A 443 2.85 18.24 -15.28
C TYR A 443 3.98 19.26 -15.11
N LEU A 444 3.65 20.42 -14.53
CA LEU A 444 4.61 21.46 -14.16
C LEU A 444 4.73 21.54 -12.65
N TYR A 445 5.96 21.61 -12.15
CA TYR A 445 6.26 21.65 -10.73
C TYR A 445 7.08 22.87 -10.35
N TYR A 446 6.87 23.39 -9.15
CA TYR A 446 7.74 24.38 -8.50
C TYR A 446 8.48 23.77 -7.30
N GLY A 447 9.59 24.40 -6.89
CA GLY A 447 10.42 23.95 -5.78
C GLY A 447 10.89 22.50 -5.99
N SER A 448 10.95 21.73 -4.92
CA SER A 448 11.43 20.34 -4.93
C SER A 448 10.35 19.32 -5.33
N GLY A 449 9.30 19.71 -6.05
CA GLY A 449 8.31 18.78 -6.62
C GLY A 449 6.88 19.03 -6.22
N HIS A 450 6.46 20.30 -6.03
CA HIS A 450 5.07 20.65 -5.79
C HIS A 450 4.35 20.91 -7.11
N LEU A 451 3.29 20.16 -7.43
CA LEU A 451 2.52 20.30 -8.67
C LEU A 451 1.89 21.70 -8.72
N GLN A 452 2.21 22.46 -9.78
CA GLN A 452 1.68 23.79 -10.07
C GLN A 452 0.60 23.75 -11.14
N GLN A 453 0.78 22.92 -12.18
CA GLN A 453 -0.17 22.85 -13.28
C GLN A 453 -0.23 21.45 -13.87
N MET A 454 -1.41 21.01 -14.30
CA MET A 454 -1.65 19.79 -15.06
C MET A 454 -2.28 20.15 -16.40
N GLN A 455 -1.77 19.53 -17.48
CA GLN A 455 -2.18 19.79 -18.84
C GLN A 455 -2.54 18.47 -19.56
N TRP A 456 -3.40 18.58 -20.54
CA TRP A 456 -3.74 17.54 -21.52
C TRP A 456 -3.19 17.91 -22.87
N ARG A 457 -2.43 17.00 -23.47
CA ARG A 457 -1.97 17.09 -24.86
C ARG A 457 -2.78 16.14 -25.74
N ASP A 458 -3.31 16.65 -26.86
CA ASP A 458 -3.94 15.89 -27.91
C ASP A 458 -3.29 16.29 -29.23
N ASN A 459 -2.42 15.43 -29.77
CA ASN A 459 -1.53 15.78 -30.87
C ASN A 459 -0.70 17.05 -30.54
N ALA A 460 -0.85 18.11 -31.34
CA ALA A 460 -0.16 19.38 -31.12
C ALA A 460 -0.91 20.36 -30.18
N GLN A 461 -2.17 20.06 -29.83
CA GLN A 461 -2.98 20.96 -29.01
C GLN A 461 -2.76 20.67 -27.53
N LEU A 462 -2.48 21.72 -26.75
CA LEU A 462 -2.29 21.68 -25.30
C LEU A 462 -3.45 22.41 -24.62
N THR A 463 -4.02 21.77 -23.57
CA THR A 463 -5.12 22.33 -22.79
C THR A 463 -4.80 22.22 -21.31
N VAL A 464 -4.88 23.31 -20.56
CA VAL A 464 -4.72 23.30 -19.11
C VAL A 464 -5.94 22.65 -18.48
N LEU A 465 -5.73 21.58 -17.70
CA LEU A 465 -6.78 20.90 -16.92
C LEU A 465 -6.92 21.51 -15.53
N ALA A 466 -5.81 21.84 -14.90
CA ALA A 466 -5.81 22.44 -13.57
C ALA A 466 -4.57 23.28 -13.33
N GLU A 467 -4.73 24.39 -12.63
CA GLU A 467 -3.67 25.22 -12.09
C GLU A 467 -3.88 25.38 -10.59
N TYR A 468 -2.81 25.26 -9.79
CA TYR A 468 -2.89 25.15 -8.33
C TYR A 468 -2.19 26.30 -7.64
N GLN A 469 -2.86 26.88 -6.64
CA GLN A 469 -2.22 27.70 -5.60
C GLN A 469 -2.19 26.94 -4.29
N ARG A 470 -1.14 27.15 -3.50
CA ARG A 470 -0.91 26.36 -2.28
C ARG A 470 -0.53 27.28 -1.10
N ASP A 471 -0.86 26.85 0.10
CA ASP A 471 -0.44 27.51 1.34
C ASP A 471 1.02 27.18 1.71
N ARG A 472 1.46 27.66 2.89
CA ARG A 472 2.82 27.43 3.40
C ARG A 472 3.12 25.96 3.78
N LEU A 473 2.11 25.10 3.85
CA LEU A 473 2.27 23.66 4.00
C LEU A 473 2.14 22.93 2.65
N HIS A 474 2.12 23.66 1.54
CA HIS A 474 1.94 23.17 0.17
C HIS A 474 0.60 22.45 -0.06
N ARG A 475 -0.45 22.72 0.76
CA ARG A 475 -1.81 22.23 0.55
C ARG A 475 -2.50 23.07 -0.53
N GLU A 476 -3.34 22.42 -1.36
CA GLU A 476 -4.18 23.09 -2.35
C GLU A 476 -5.16 24.04 -1.66
N THR A 477 -5.04 25.34 -1.93
CA THR A 477 -6.00 26.37 -1.44
C THR A 477 -6.89 26.88 -2.56
N LEU A 478 -6.39 26.91 -3.78
CA LEU A 478 -7.15 27.26 -4.96
C LEU A 478 -6.74 26.36 -6.12
N ARG A 479 -7.72 25.90 -6.87
CA ARG A 479 -7.52 25.20 -8.14
C ARG A 479 -8.42 25.81 -9.21
N THR A 480 -7.82 26.33 -10.25
CA THR A 480 -8.53 26.78 -11.45
C THR A 480 -8.67 25.62 -12.42
N SER A 481 -9.90 25.30 -12.84
CA SER A 481 -10.23 24.19 -13.75
C SER A 481 -11.37 24.63 -14.69
N GLY A 482 -11.08 24.72 -16.00
CA GLY A 482 -12.03 25.33 -16.96
C GLY A 482 -12.31 26.77 -16.56
N ALA A 483 -13.57 27.16 -16.52
CA ALA A 483 -14.03 28.48 -16.11
C ALA A 483 -14.23 28.61 -14.58
N LEU A 484 -13.84 27.62 -13.77
CA LEU A 484 -14.09 27.60 -12.33
C LEU A 484 -12.82 27.74 -11.50
N ASP A 485 -12.92 28.57 -10.47
CA ASP A 485 -12.03 28.62 -9.32
C ASP A 485 -12.60 27.77 -8.18
N ASN A 486 -11.84 26.76 -7.75
CA ASN A 486 -12.19 25.85 -6.68
C ASN A 486 -11.35 26.17 -5.45
N GLU A 487 -11.94 26.87 -4.49
CA GLU A 487 -11.31 27.23 -3.22
C GLU A 487 -11.45 26.10 -2.19
N THR A 488 -10.38 25.78 -1.44
CA THR A 488 -10.37 24.80 -0.36
C THR A 488 -9.79 25.43 0.90
N GLY A 489 -10.55 25.39 2.00
CA GLY A 489 -10.11 25.88 3.31
C GLY A 489 -9.90 24.76 4.32
N TYR A 490 -9.01 25.04 5.31
CA TYR A 490 -8.56 24.06 6.30
C TYR A 490 -8.69 24.62 7.72
N ASP A 491 -8.89 23.75 8.70
CA ASP A 491 -8.73 24.07 10.12
C ASP A 491 -7.26 23.86 10.58
N CYS A 492 -6.98 24.19 11.84
CA CYS A 492 -5.64 24.05 12.44
C CYS A 492 -5.14 22.59 12.59
N ARG A 493 -5.97 21.59 12.32
CA ARG A 493 -5.58 20.18 12.22
C ARG A 493 -5.42 19.72 10.77
N GLY A 494 -5.53 20.66 9.80
CA GLY A 494 -5.42 20.38 8.37
C GLY A 494 -6.64 19.67 7.76
N ARG A 495 -7.79 19.63 8.47
CA ARG A 495 -9.03 19.04 7.94
C ARG A 495 -9.76 20.07 7.08
N ILE A 496 -10.33 19.62 5.95
CA ILE A 496 -11.08 20.49 5.04
C ILE A 496 -12.34 20.99 5.75
N THR A 497 -12.51 22.33 5.79
CA THR A 497 -13.68 23.00 6.36
C THR A 497 -14.69 23.43 5.30
N HIS A 498 -14.22 23.76 4.11
CA HIS A 498 -15.05 24.10 2.96
C HIS A 498 -14.35 23.85 1.63
N GLN A 499 -15.17 23.65 0.60
CA GLN A 499 -14.77 23.60 -0.81
C GLN A 499 -15.82 24.37 -1.62
N VAL A 500 -15.40 25.40 -2.34
CA VAL A 500 -16.31 26.29 -3.06
C VAL A 500 -15.84 26.45 -4.50
N ALA A 501 -16.68 26.08 -5.47
CA ALA A 501 -16.45 26.31 -6.89
C ALA A 501 -17.26 27.52 -7.36
N ARG A 502 -16.56 28.55 -7.90
CA ARG A 502 -17.15 29.77 -8.44
C ARG A 502 -16.67 29.99 -9.87
N GLN A 503 -17.43 30.78 -10.64
CA GLN A 503 -16.94 31.32 -11.90
C GLN A 503 -15.63 32.09 -11.66
N MET A 504 -14.65 31.89 -12.54
CA MET A 504 -13.35 32.57 -12.47
C MET A 504 -13.57 34.10 -12.38
N ASN A 505 -12.86 34.76 -11.46
CA ASN A 505 -12.94 36.19 -11.21
C ASN A 505 -14.33 36.68 -10.76
N ALA A 506 -15.24 35.80 -10.39
CA ALA A 506 -16.52 36.21 -9.82
C ALA A 506 -16.34 36.84 -8.42
N SER A 507 -17.15 37.85 -8.11
CA SER A 507 -17.16 38.43 -6.75
C SER A 507 -17.69 37.41 -5.73
N GLN A 508 -17.31 37.56 -4.45
CA GLN A 508 -17.80 36.68 -3.38
C GLN A 508 -19.33 36.73 -3.17
N PHE A 509 -19.99 37.71 -3.75
CA PHE A 509 -21.44 37.87 -3.68
C PHE A 509 -22.21 37.11 -4.77
N VAL A 510 -21.50 36.55 -5.76
CA VAL A 510 -22.14 35.71 -6.78
C VAL A 510 -22.35 34.30 -6.18
N THR A 511 -23.55 33.76 -6.38
CA THR A 511 -23.87 32.37 -5.93
C THR A 511 -22.87 31.37 -6.51
N PRO A 512 -22.17 30.62 -5.67
CA PRO A 512 -21.25 29.59 -6.13
C PRO A 512 -21.94 28.52 -6.99
N VAL A 513 -21.24 27.97 -7.96
CA VAL A 513 -21.73 26.81 -8.73
C VAL A 513 -21.89 25.60 -7.80
N ILE A 514 -20.95 25.40 -6.88
CA ILE A 514 -21.01 24.40 -5.81
C ILE A 514 -20.38 24.99 -4.54
N ASP A 515 -21.07 24.90 -3.40
CA ASP A 515 -20.54 25.27 -2.07
C ASP A 515 -20.72 24.07 -1.15
N ARG A 516 -19.62 23.57 -0.56
CA ARG A 516 -19.62 22.48 0.40
C ARG A 516 -18.95 22.94 1.68
N ARG A 517 -19.54 22.62 2.82
CA ARG A 517 -18.99 22.95 4.14
C ARG A 517 -18.99 21.72 5.02
N TYR A 518 -17.98 21.59 5.86
CA TYR A 518 -17.71 20.40 6.65
C TYR A 518 -17.44 20.78 8.12
N ARG A 519 -17.98 19.99 9.04
CA ARG A 519 -17.71 20.12 10.47
C ARG A 519 -17.24 18.80 11.03
N TRP A 520 -16.16 18.84 11.82
CA TRP A 520 -15.47 17.69 12.37
C TRP A 520 -15.59 17.65 13.89
N ASP A 521 -15.61 16.44 14.46
CA ASP A 521 -15.48 16.24 15.90
C ASP A 521 -14.00 16.20 16.35
N LYS A 522 -13.78 15.99 17.65
CA LYS A 522 -12.45 15.85 18.25
C LYS A 522 -11.72 14.57 17.79
N ARG A 523 -12.42 13.58 17.26
CA ARG A 523 -11.91 12.28 16.78
C ARG A 523 -11.54 12.26 15.31
N ASN A 524 -11.60 13.41 14.62
CA ASN A 524 -11.46 13.54 13.16
C ASN A 524 -12.57 12.83 12.37
N GLN A 525 -13.77 12.69 12.97
CA GLN A 525 -14.95 12.17 12.28
C GLN A 525 -15.75 13.34 11.71
N LEU A 526 -16.24 13.18 10.48
CA LEU A 526 -17.11 14.17 9.84
C LEU A 526 -18.50 14.08 10.46
N ILE A 527 -18.89 15.08 11.25
CA ILE A 527 -20.20 15.09 11.95
C ILE A 527 -21.27 15.83 11.20
N GLU A 528 -20.91 16.81 10.36
CA GLU A 528 -21.86 17.54 9.53
C GLU A 528 -21.24 17.90 8.19
N ARG A 529 -22.09 17.87 7.18
CA ARG A 529 -21.81 18.38 5.85
C ARG A 529 -23.01 19.16 5.35
N SER A 530 -22.79 20.31 4.74
CA SER A 530 -23.82 21.01 3.97
C SER A 530 -23.33 21.26 2.56
N VAL A 531 -24.24 21.19 1.59
CA VAL A 531 -23.95 21.44 0.18
C VAL A 531 -25.06 22.27 -0.47
N SER A 532 -24.65 23.22 -1.31
CA SER A 532 -25.55 24.02 -2.14
C SER A 532 -25.04 24.00 -3.58
N TYR A 533 -25.96 24.00 -4.53
CA TYR A 533 -25.69 24.07 -5.96
C TYR A 533 -26.29 25.34 -6.56
N GLY A 534 -25.53 26.03 -7.41
CA GLY A 534 -25.96 27.28 -8.07
C GLY A 534 -26.94 27.08 -9.22
N GLN A 535 -27.11 25.84 -9.68
CA GLN A 535 -28.00 25.51 -10.79
C GLN A 535 -29.09 24.52 -10.32
N THR A 536 -30.27 24.62 -10.91
CA THR A 536 -31.41 23.75 -10.60
C THR A 536 -31.33 22.47 -11.42
N GLY A 537 -31.52 21.32 -10.77
CA GLY A 537 -31.72 20.01 -11.41
C GLY A 537 -32.96 19.33 -10.81
N GLU A 538 -33.34 18.17 -11.35
CA GLU A 538 -34.48 17.40 -10.82
C GLU A 538 -34.32 16.99 -9.34
N VAL A 539 -33.06 16.85 -8.85
CA VAL A 539 -32.74 16.43 -7.49
C VAL A 539 -32.50 17.62 -6.57
N PHE A 540 -31.85 18.68 -7.09
CA PHE A 540 -31.39 19.80 -6.29
C PHE A 540 -31.97 21.12 -6.78
N THR A 541 -32.41 21.96 -5.85
CA THR A 541 -32.93 23.32 -6.13
C THR A 541 -31.78 24.32 -6.03
N ALA A 542 -31.64 25.22 -6.99
CA ALA A 542 -30.62 26.25 -7.04
C ALA A 542 -30.62 27.12 -5.75
N GLY A 543 -29.43 27.29 -5.15
CA GLY A 543 -29.22 28.08 -3.96
C GLY A 543 -29.78 27.47 -2.66
N HIS A 544 -30.43 26.31 -2.74
CA HIS A 544 -30.91 25.61 -1.54
C HIS A 544 -29.77 24.82 -0.88
N TRP A 545 -29.75 24.84 0.48
CA TRP A 545 -28.79 24.08 1.26
C TRP A 545 -29.33 22.73 1.66
N TYR A 546 -28.58 21.67 1.34
CA TYR A 546 -28.81 20.29 1.74
C TYR A 546 -27.88 19.96 2.90
N TYR A 547 -28.48 19.60 4.05
CA TYR A 547 -27.77 19.31 5.29
C TYR A 547 -27.69 17.82 5.52
N HIS A 548 -26.52 17.36 5.97
CA HIS A 548 -26.25 16.00 6.36
C HIS A 548 -25.56 15.99 7.71
N SER A 549 -26.05 15.18 8.65
CA SER A 549 -25.38 14.91 9.90
C SER A 549 -25.05 13.42 10.02
N TYR A 550 -23.98 13.10 10.71
CA TYR A 550 -23.44 11.77 10.80
C TYR A 550 -23.19 11.40 12.25
N GLN A 551 -23.53 10.15 12.62
CA GLN A 551 -23.32 9.62 13.96
C GLN A 551 -22.42 8.39 13.88
N TYR A 552 -21.63 8.18 14.93
CA TYR A 552 -20.64 7.13 14.99
C TYR A 552 -20.69 6.39 16.32
N ASP A 553 -20.33 5.13 16.29
CA ASP A 553 -20.13 4.32 17.49
C ASP A 553 -18.76 4.61 18.15
N PRO A 554 -18.44 3.97 19.29
CA PRO A 554 -17.13 4.11 19.92
C PRO A 554 -15.94 3.63 19.08
N LEU A 555 -16.15 2.74 18.10
CA LEU A 555 -15.11 2.27 17.18
C LEU A 555 -14.85 3.24 16.03
N GLY A 556 -15.75 4.21 15.83
CA GLY A 556 -15.68 5.16 14.74
C GLY A 556 -16.38 4.68 13.46
N GLN A 557 -17.24 3.68 13.59
CA GLN A 557 -18.08 3.18 12.50
C GLN A 557 -19.32 4.07 12.36
N LEU A 558 -19.70 4.37 11.12
CA LEU A 558 -20.87 5.22 10.82
C LEU A 558 -22.18 4.50 11.21
N THR A 559 -22.92 5.01 12.21
CA THR A 559 -24.19 4.41 12.66
C THR A 559 -25.43 5.09 12.10
N ALA A 560 -25.33 6.37 11.71
CA ALA A 560 -26.44 7.07 11.05
C ALA A 560 -25.94 8.15 10.09
N HIS A 561 -26.63 8.29 8.98
CA HIS A 561 -26.59 9.41 8.06
C HIS A 561 -27.98 10.04 8.01
N LEU A 562 -28.12 11.22 8.57
CA LEU A 562 -29.38 11.98 8.63
C LEU A 562 -29.26 13.15 7.64
N GLY A 563 -29.87 13.00 6.48
CA GLY A 563 -29.82 13.99 5.42
C GLY A 563 -31.16 14.63 5.11
N SER A 564 -31.15 15.84 4.51
CA SER A 564 -32.36 16.55 4.07
C SER A 564 -33.20 15.78 3.04
N VAL A 565 -32.55 14.84 2.32
CA VAL A 565 -33.19 14.06 1.24
C VAL A 565 -33.39 12.60 1.64
N GLN A 566 -32.49 12.05 2.47
CA GLN A 566 -32.51 10.65 2.90
C GLN A 566 -31.96 10.49 4.31
N THR A 567 -32.42 9.44 4.99
CA THR A 567 -31.94 9.01 6.29
C THR A 567 -31.56 7.53 6.19
N GLU A 568 -30.37 7.18 6.70
CA GLU A 568 -29.84 5.81 6.71
C GLU A 568 -29.37 5.48 8.12
N HIS A 569 -29.59 4.23 8.56
CA HIS A 569 -29.10 3.71 9.84
C HIS A 569 -28.30 2.44 9.60
N PHE A 570 -27.21 2.30 10.33
CA PHE A 570 -26.26 1.21 10.17
C PHE A 570 -26.03 0.51 11.50
N LEU A 571 -25.99 -0.82 11.45
CA LEU A 571 -25.74 -1.69 12.60
C LEU A 571 -24.52 -2.56 12.31
N TYR A 572 -23.72 -2.82 13.34
CA TYR A 572 -22.52 -3.63 13.20
C TYR A 572 -22.49 -4.73 14.27
N ASP A 573 -21.87 -5.86 13.94
CA ASP A 573 -21.47 -6.83 14.95
C ASP A 573 -20.08 -6.49 15.54
N ALA A 574 -19.61 -7.30 16.50
CA ALA A 574 -18.32 -7.06 17.16
C ALA A 574 -17.10 -7.14 16.20
N ALA A 575 -17.20 -7.87 15.10
CA ALA A 575 -16.16 -7.96 14.08
C ALA A 575 -16.32 -6.94 12.96
N ALA A 576 -17.11 -5.87 13.17
CA ALA A 576 -17.34 -4.76 12.25
C ALA A 576 -18.07 -5.16 10.93
N ASN A 577 -18.86 -6.21 10.92
CA ASN A 577 -19.71 -6.53 9.79
C ASN A 577 -20.97 -5.66 9.83
N LEU A 578 -21.29 -5.03 8.70
CA LEU A 578 -22.53 -4.28 8.53
C LEU A 578 -23.71 -5.27 8.49
N LEU A 579 -24.69 -5.04 9.38
CA LEU A 579 -25.86 -5.89 9.57
C LEU A 579 -27.14 -5.18 9.12
N THR A 580 -28.11 -5.94 8.66
CA THR A 580 -29.44 -5.40 8.30
C THR A 580 -30.45 -5.50 9.42
N ARG A 581 -30.19 -6.34 10.46
CA ARG A 581 -31.09 -6.53 11.60
C ARG A 581 -30.35 -6.49 12.93
N PRO A 582 -30.96 -5.94 14.00
CA PRO A 582 -30.40 -5.98 15.34
C PRO A 582 -30.18 -7.41 15.83
N HIS A 583 -29.14 -7.61 16.64
CA HIS A 583 -28.80 -8.87 17.31
C HIS A 583 -28.50 -10.07 16.39
N THR A 584 -28.30 -9.84 15.10
CA THR A 584 -27.72 -10.84 14.19
C THR A 584 -26.20 -10.80 14.29
N LYS A 585 -25.54 -11.85 13.82
CA LYS A 585 -24.07 -11.91 13.64
C LYS A 585 -23.79 -12.39 12.23
N ALA A 586 -22.63 -12.07 11.72
CA ALA A 586 -22.10 -12.63 10.49
C ALA A 586 -21.01 -13.68 10.85
N PRO A 587 -21.37 -14.95 11.07
CA PRO A 587 -20.39 -15.99 11.40
C PRO A 587 -19.31 -16.03 10.32
N HIS A 588 -18.07 -16.19 10.73
CA HIS A 588 -16.91 -16.21 9.82
C HIS A 588 -16.80 -14.96 8.93
N ASN A 589 -17.38 -13.83 9.39
CA ASN A 589 -17.51 -12.61 8.60
C ASN A 589 -18.36 -12.75 7.31
N GLN A 590 -19.15 -13.82 7.16
CA GLN A 590 -20.06 -14.02 6.02
C GLN A 590 -21.45 -13.43 6.32
N VAL A 591 -21.85 -12.39 5.58
CA VAL A 591 -23.22 -11.85 5.61
C VAL A 591 -24.08 -12.70 4.69
N GLN A 592 -24.94 -13.54 5.24
CA GLN A 592 -25.77 -14.50 4.47
C GLN A 592 -27.04 -13.90 3.87
N GLY A 593 -27.43 -12.71 4.30
CA GLY A 593 -28.63 -12.06 3.77
C GLY A 593 -28.77 -10.60 4.19
N SER A 594 -29.47 -9.84 3.36
CA SER A 594 -29.95 -8.47 3.66
C SER A 594 -31.50 -8.47 3.65
N ASP A 595 -32.11 -7.31 3.80
CA ASP A 595 -33.58 -7.23 3.67
C ASP A 595 -34.05 -7.59 2.24
N LYS A 596 -33.22 -7.33 1.26
CA LYS A 596 -33.56 -7.52 -0.16
C LYS A 596 -32.99 -8.82 -0.75
N TYR A 597 -31.80 -9.26 -0.35
CA TYR A 597 -31.07 -10.35 -1.00
C TYR A 597 -30.65 -11.44 -0.03
N ASP A 598 -30.56 -12.68 -0.53
CA ASP A 598 -29.84 -13.80 0.07
C ASP A 598 -28.51 -14.01 -0.66
N TYR A 599 -27.43 -14.27 0.11
CA TYR A 599 -26.06 -14.45 -0.37
C TYR A 599 -25.54 -15.83 -0.02
N ARG A 600 -24.78 -16.44 -0.92
CA ARG A 600 -24.13 -17.74 -0.68
C ARG A 600 -22.63 -17.64 -0.93
N TYR A 601 -21.87 -18.44 -0.20
CA TYR A 601 -20.43 -18.47 -0.25
C TYR A 601 -19.92 -19.88 -0.53
N ASP A 602 -18.75 -20.00 -1.19
CA ASP A 602 -18.07 -21.26 -1.41
C ASP A 602 -17.02 -21.55 -0.30
N GLY A 603 -16.35 -22.69 -0.40
CA GLY A 603 -15.32 -23.11 0.54
C GLY A 603 -14.01 -22.31 0.47
N PHE A 604 -13.85 -21.38 -0.50
CA PHE A 604 -12.77 -20.38 -0.57
C PHE A 604 -13.22 -19.03 -0.03
N ASP A 605 -14.36 -18.96 0.65
CA ASP A 605 -14.90 -17.77 1.29
C ASP A 605 -15.21 -16.64 0.28
N ARG A 606 -15.67 -17.01 -0.95
CA ARG A 606 -16.07 -16.10 -2.02
C ARG A 606 -17.59 -16.14 -2.16
N MET A 607 -18.21 -14.96 -2.33
CA MET A 607 -19.64 -14.89 -2.66
C MET A 607 -19.89 -15.49 -4.04
N VAL A 608 -20.61 -16.61 -4.11
CA VAL A 608 -20.92 -17.31 -5.37
C VAL A 608 -22.30 -16.99 -5.92
N SER A 609 -23.21 -16.45 -5.12
CA SER A 609 -24.51 -16.00 -5.61
C SER A 609 -25.17 -14.93 -4.74
N ARG A 610 -26.00 -14.13 -5.40
CA ARG A 610 -26.89 -13.14 -4.80
C ARG A 610 -28.28 -13.24 -5.46
N TYR A 611 -29.32 -13.57 -4.69
CA TYR A 611 -30.70 -13.67 -5.20
C TYR A 611 -31.64 -12.76 -4.44
N GLU A 612 -32.54 -12.08 -5.17
CA GLU A 612 -33.58 -11.24 -4.58
C GLU A 612 -34.64 -12.12 -3.91
N LYS A 613 -34.99 -11.82 -2.66
CA LYS A 613 -35.93 -12.57 -1.85
C LYS A 613 -37.31 -12.58 -2.49
N GLY A 614 -37.87 -13.78 -2.64
CA GLY A 614 -39.20 -13.94 -3.26
C GLY A 614 -39.24 -13.73 -4.77
N SER A 615 -38.07 -13.64 -5.42
CA SER A 615 -37.94 -13.46 -6.87
C SER A 615 -37.01 -14.51 -7.46
N SER A 616 -37.09 -14.73 -8.79
CA SER A 616 -36.07 -15.48 -9.56
C SER A 616 -34.92 -14.60 -10.07
N SER A 617 -34.95 -13.30 -9.75
CA SER A 617 -33.91 -12.37 -10.15
C SER A 617 -32.65 -12.59 -9.28
N GLY A 618 -31.49 -12.75 -9.91
CA GLY A 618 -30.27 -12.99 -9.17
C GLY A 618 -29.02 -13.03 -10.03
N GLN A 619 -27.90 -13.33 -9.39
CA GLN A 619 -26.59 -13.39 -10.01
C GLN A 619 -25.79 -14.58 -9.46
N ARG A 620 -25.03 -15.24 -10.35
CA ARG A 620 -24.05 -16.27 -10.00
C ARG A 620 -22.68 -15.82 -10.48
N TYR A 621 -21.69 -15.90 -9.58
CA TYR A 621 -20.33 -15.41 -9.82
C TYR A 621 -19.37 -16.59 -10.06
N HIS A 622 -18.55 -16.46 -11.10
CA HIS A 622 -17.52 -17.43 -11.46
C HIS A 622 -16.15 -16.81 -11.25
N TYR A 623 -15.23 -17.57 -10.64
CA TYR A 623 -13.90 -17.09 -10.24
C TYR A 623 -12.78 -17.88 -10.92
N ASP A 624 -11.67 -17.21 -11.18
CA ASP A 624 -10.40 -17.85 -11.55
C ASP A 624 -9.63 -18.33 -10.29
N SER A 625 -8.48 -18.96 -10.52
CA SER A 625 -7.59 -19.44 -9.44
C SER A 625 -6.90 -18.30 -8.66
N ASP A 626 -7.01 -17.05 -9.09
CA ASP A 626 -6.55 -15.87 -8.36
C ASP A 626 -7.71 -15.20 -7.59
N HIS A 627 -8.86 -15.89 -7.45
CA HIS A 627 -10.07 -15.42 -6.78
C HIS A 627 -10.71 -14.16 -7.39
N ARG A 628 -10.46 -13.87 -8.70
CA ARG A 628 -11.07 -12.75 -9.41
C ARG A 628 -12.35 -13.22 -10.09
N ILE A 629 -13.41 -12.40 -10.11
CA ILE A 629 -14.62 -12.68 -10.87
C ILE A 629 -14.31 -12.61 -12.38
N ILE A 630 -14.44 -13.73 -13.08
CA ILE A 630 -14.23 -13.81 -14.53
C ILE A 630 -15.54 -13.81 -15.33
N ALA A 631 -16.64 -14.20 -14.71
CA ALA A 631 -17.96 -14.16 -15.33
C ALA A 631 -19.07 -14.02 -14.28
N VAL A 632 -20.19 -13.45 -14.69
CA VAL A 632 -21.43 -13.37 -13.91
C VAL A 632 -22.59 -13.79 -14.79
N ASP A 633 -23.34 -14.81 -14.39
CA ASP A 633 -24.64 -15.13 -14.97
C ASP A 633 -25.71 -14.31 -14.25
N ILE A 634 -26.61 -13.69 -15.00
CA ILE A 634 -27.61 -12.74 -14.51
C ILE A 634 -29.01 -13.27 -14.86
N ASP A 635 -29.78 -13.63 -13.85
CA ASP A 635 -31.16 -14.09 -14.01
C ASP A 635 -32.09 -12.88 -13.85
N GLN A 636 -32.88 -12.57 -14.90
CA GLN A 636 -33.88 -11.48 -14.92
C GLN A 636 -33.35 -10.10 -14.48
N GLY A 637 -32.15 -9.75 -14.95
CA GLY A 637 -31.52 -8.44 -14.65
C GLY A 637 -32.34 -7.26 -15.26
N PRO A 638 -32.37 -6.09 -14.61
CA PRO A 638 -33.22 -4.95 -15.00
C PRO A 638 -32.84 -4.33 -16.35
N LEU A 639 -31.61 -4.58 -16.85
CA LEU A 639 -31.12 -4.06 -18.14
C LEU A 639 -31.13 -5.09 -19.26
N GLY A 640 -31.73 -6.28 -19.01
CA GLY A 640 -31.81 -7.36 -19.97
C GLY A 640 -30.50 -8.10 -20.26
N TYR A 641 -29.42 -7.83 -19.52
CA TYR A 641 -28.20 -8.62 -19.62
C TYR A 641 -28.40 -9.98 -18.94
N GLN A 642 -27.84 -11.03 -19.55
CA GLN A 642 -27.88 -12.39 -19.04
C GLN A 642 -26.49 -12.87 -18.61
N ARG A 643 -25.43 -12.30 -19.18
CA ARG A 643 -24.06 -12.67 -18.85
C ARG A 643 -23.11 -11.48 -19.01
N ALA A 644 -22.15 -11.40 -18.10
CA ALA A 644 -20.97 -10.54 -18.20
C ALA A 644 -19.72 -11.40 -18.09
N GLU A 645 -18.68 -11.09 -18.85
CA GLU A 645 -17.35 -11.70 -18.75
C GLU A 645 -16.29 -10.62 -18.61
N TYR A 646 -15.26 -10.93 -17.77
CA TYR A 646 -14.19 -10.01 -17.47
C TYR A 646 -12.84 -10.66 -17.77
N ARG A 647 -11.94 -9.91 -18.40
CA ARG A 647 -10.58 -10.34 -18.69
C ARG A 647 -9.59 -9.43 -17.99
N TYR A 648 -8.52 -10.03 -17.50
CA TYR A 648 -7.49 -9.35 -16.72
C TYR A 648 -6.12 -9.55 -17.36
N ASP A 649 -5.25 -8.53 -17.23
CA ASP A 649 -3.86 -8.65 -17.60
C ASP A 649 -3.04 -9.40 -16.53
N ILE A 650 -1.74 -9.51 -16.75
CA ILE A 650 -0.81 -10.22 -15.86
C ILE A 650 -0.76 -9.60 -14.46
N LEU A 651 -1.00 -8.29 -14.32
CA LEU A 651 -1.03 -7.59 -13.03
C LEU A 651 -2.39 -7.70 -12.31
N GLY A 652 -3.38 -8.33 -12.92
CA GLY A 652 -4.73 -8.44 -12.39
C GLY A 652 -5.61 -7.22 -12.66
N ARG A 653 -5.18 -6.27 -13.51
CA ARG A 653 -5.99 -5.14 -13.94
C ARG A 653 -7.00 -5.60 -14.99
N ARG A 654 -8.25 -5.20 -14.86
CA ARG A 654 -9.30 -5.54 -15.83
C ARG A 654 -9.06 -4.79 -17.14
N ILE A 655 -8.86 -5.51 -18.22
CA ILE A 655 -8.57 -4.96 -19.55
C ILE A 655 -9.75 -5.00 -20.49
N GLU A 656 -10.72 -5.89 -20.24
CA GLU A 656 -11.89 -6.05 -21.10
C GLU A 656 -13.10 -6.51 -20.29
N LYS A 657 -14.28 -6.03 -20.68
CA LYS A 657 -15.60 -6.46 -20.20
C LYS A 657 -16.49 -6.73 -21.40
N ARG A 658 -17.14 -7.89 -21.43
CA ARG A 658 -18.07 -8.34 -22.48
C ARG A 658 -19.44 -8.58 -21.89
N LEU A 659 -20.49 -8.12 -22.57
CA LEU A 659 -21.85 -8.21 -22.11
C LEU A 659 -22.75 -8.85 -23.16
N TRP A 660 -23.63 -9.78 -22.75
CA TRP A 660 -24.63 -10.43 -23.59
C TRP A 660 -26.00 -10.14 -23.03
N LYS A 661 -26.95 -9.75 -23.95
CA LYS A 661 -28.36 -9.55 -23.63
C LYS A 661 -29.19 -10.80 -24.00
N ALA A 662 -30.41 -10.88 -23.44
CA ALA A 662 -31.38 -11.92 -23.80
C ALA A 662 -31.73 -11.80 -25.29
N SER A 663 -31.39 -12.82 -26.07
CA SER A 663 -31.91 -12.94 -27.43
C SER A 663 -33.36 -13.36 -27.39
N ALA A 664 -34.22 -12.67 -28.14
CA ALA A 664 -35.66 -13.01 -28.25
C ALA A 664 -35.95 -14.38 -28.91
N ILE A 665 -34.92 -15.15 -29.30
CA ILE A 665 -35.08 -16.29 -30.23
C ILE A 665 -34.53 -17.63 -29.72
N ALA A 666 -34.10 -17.85 -28.45
CA ALA A 666 -33.73 -19.21 -28.07
C ALA A 666 -33.80 -19.52 -26.58
N ASN A 667 -34.57 -20.55 -26.22
CA ASN A 667 -34.58 -21.19 -24.90
C ASN A 667 -33.36 -22.09 -24.57
N THR A 668 -32.30 -22.06 -25.40
CA THR A 668 -31.03 -22.80 -25.18
C THR A 668 -29.89 -21.92 -25.55
N VAL A 669 -29.26 -21.32 -24.53
CA VAL A 669 -28.19 -20.36 -24.73
C VAL A 669 -26.83 -21.06 -24.62
N THR A 670 -26.16 -21.24 -25.75
CA THR A 670 -24.73 -21.44 -25.82
C THR A 670 -24.10 -20.07 -26.10
N TYR A 671 -23.71 -19.35 -25.02
CA TYR A 671 -23.13 -18.00 -25.09
C TYR A 671 -21.86 -17.91 -25.97
N HIS A 672 -21.12 -19.00 -26.16
CA HIS A 672 -19.94 -19.06 -26.99
C HIS A 672 -20.16 -19.06 -28.50
N GLN A 673 -21.43 -19.10 -28.97
CA GLN A 673 -21.77 -19.08 -30.41
C GLN A 673 -22.18 -17.70 -30.93
N HIS A 674 -22.32 -16.68 -30.05
CA HIS A 674 -22.72 -15.34 -30.44
C HIS A 674 -21.71 -14.31 -29.95
N GLU A 675 -21.39 -13.30 -30.75
CA GLU A 675 -20.61 -12.17 -30.34
C GLU A 675 -21.29 -11.39 -29.21
N PRO A 676 -20.52 -10.76 -28.29
CA PRO A 676 -21.09 -9.93 -27.23
C PRO A 676 -21.82 -8.71 -27.82
N ASP A 677 -22.93 -8.33 -27.20
CA ASP A 677 -23.69 -7.12 -27.59
C ASP A 677 -22.94 -5.83 -27.30
N GLU A 678 -22.15 -5.82 -26.20
CA GLU A 678 -21.30 -4.69 -25.82
C GLU A 678 -19.94 -5.18 -25.35
N VAL A 679 -18.87 -4.49 -25.78
CA VAL A 679 -17.50 -4.73 -25.33
C VAL A 679 -16.92 -3.41 -24.82
N TYR A 680 -16.35 -3.45 -23.62
CA TYR A 680 -15.58 -2.35 -23.04
C TYR A 680 -14.11 -2.76 -22.96
N THR A 681 -13.20 -1.86 -23.33
CA THR A 681 -11.76 -2.03 -23.13
C THR A 681 -11.21 -0.93 -22.24
N PHE A 682 -10.20 -1.26 -21.44
CA PHE A 682 -9.66 -0.40 -20.39
C PHE A 682 -8.15 -0.23 -20.57
N GLY A 683 -7.66 1.00 -20.46
CA GLY A 683 -6.24 1.35 -20.46
C GLY A 683 -5.77 1.80 -19.09
N TRP A 684 -4.55 1.41 -18.71
CA TRP A 684 -3.99 1.58 -17.37
C TRP A 684 -2.60 2.22 -17.43
N VAL A 685 -2.32 3.07 -16.47
CA VAL A 685 -0.96 3.55 -16.14
C VAL A 685 -0.66 3.14 -14.71
N GLY A 686 0.29 2.21 -14.52
CA GLY A 686 0.44 1.53 -13.25
C GLY A 686 -0.87 0.88 -12.82
N MET A 687 -1.39 1.20 -11.64
CA MET A 687 -2.66 0.68 -11.13
C MET A 687 -3.82 1.69 -11.24
N ARG A 688 -3.71 2.74 -12.07
CA ARG A 688 -4.78 3.71 -12.33
C ARG A 688 -5.42 3.48 -13.68
N LEU A 689 -6.76 3.43 -13.70
CA LEU A 689 -7.55 3.40 -14.93
C LEU A 689 -7.47 4.77 -15.61
N VAL A 690 -6.83 4.86 -16.77
CA VAL A 690 -6.64 6.14 -17.49
C VAL A 690 -7.49 6.26 -18.73
N SER A 691 -8.02 5.15 -19.28
CA SER A 691 -8.93 5.22 -20.43
C SER A 691 -9.93 4.09 -20.45
N GLU A 692 -11.08 4.36 -21.03
CA GLU A 692 -12.12 3.39 -21.37
C GLU A 692 -12.64 3.62 -22.77
N HIS A 693 -12.99 2.53 -23.47
CA HIS A 693 -13.60 2.56 -24.79
C HIS A 693 -14.73 1.54 -24.82
N SER A 694 -15.83 1.86 -25.50
CA SER A 694 -17.00 0.98 -25.65
C SER A 694 -17.34 0.74 -27.12
N SER A 695 -17.66 -0.50 -27.48
CA SER A 695 -18.14 -0.87 -28.82
C SER A 695 -19.44 -0.16 -29.23
N ALA A 696 -20.25 0.26 -28.25
CA ALA A 696 -21.47 1.07 -28.48
C ALA A 696 -21.13 2.51 -28.95
N ALA A 697 -19.88 2.96 -28.82
CA ALA A 697 -19.39 4.24 -29.31
C ALA A 697 -18.00 4.09 -29.94
N PRO A 698 -17.86 3.42 -31.08
CA PRO A 698 -16.61 2.87 -31.61
C PRO A 698 -15.55 3.92 -31.95
N HIS A 699 -15.94 5.19 -32.07
CA HIS A 699 -15.01 6.28 -32.36
C HIS A 699 -14.66 7.14 -31.14
N THR A 700 -15.19 6.79 -29.95
CA THR A 700 -14.99 7.62 -28.76
C THR A 700 -14.20 6.87 -27.69
N THR A 701 -13.09 7.47 -27.28
CA THR A 701 -12.32 7.05 -26.09
C THR A 701 -12.49 8.08 -24.98
N VAL A 702 -12.76 7.61 -23.78
CA VAL A 702 -12.86 8.43 -22.58
C VAL A 702 -11.55 8.31 -21.81
N TYR A 703 -10.93 9.45 -21.46
CA TYR A 703 -9.74 9.49 -20.62
C TYR A 703 -10.07 10.08 -19.26
N HIS A 704 -9.41 9.56 -18.23
CA HIS A 704 -9.57 9.99 -16.85
C HIS A 704 -8.28 10.64 -16.35
N ALA A 705 -8.37 11.93 -16.01
CA ALA A 705 -7.34 12.65 -15.30
C ALA A 705 -7.62 12.60 -13.79
N TYR A 706 -6.57 12.44 -12.99
CA TYR A 706 -6.68 12.37 -11.53
C TYR A 706 -5.93 13.53 -10.88
N ASN A 707 -6.44 13.99 -9.74
CA ASN A 707 -5.80 15.06 -8.98
C ASN A 707 -4.46 14.56 -8.44
N ASP A 708 -3.39 15.16 -8.93
CA ASP A 708 -2.04 14.77 -8.63
C ASP A 708 -1.82 13.25 -8.87
N GLN A 709 -0.95 12.57 -8.13
CA GLN A 709 -0.80 11.12 -8.27
C GLN A 709 -1.84 10.30 -7.45
N SER A 710 -2.97 10.89 -7.11
CA SER A 710 -4.07 10.25 -6.38
C SER A 710 -4.99 9.44 -7.29
N TYR A 711 -6.01 8.83 -6.69
CA TYR A 711 -7.13 8.20 -7.38
C TYR A 711 -8.39 9.09 -7.39
N THR A 712 -8.28 10.34 -6.90
CA THR A 712 -9.40 11.30 -6.94
C THR A 712 -9.57 11.82 -8.37
N PRO A 713 -10.71 11.60 -9.03
CA PRO A 713 -10.94 12.09 -10.39
C PRO A 713 -10.89 13.63 -10.44
N LEU A 714 -10.13 14.16 -11.39
CA LEU A 714 -10.02 15.60 -11.68
C LEU A 714 -10.86 15.99 -12.89
N ALA A 715 -10.68 15.24 -14.00
CA ALA A 715 -11.40 15.51 -15.21
C ALA A 715 -11.64 14.22 -16.00
N ARG A 716 -12.72 14.23 -16.75
CA ARG A 716 -13.09 13.25 -17.77
C ARG A 716 -12.95 13.94 -19.14
N ILE A 717 -12.20 13.32 -20.04
CA ILE A 717 -11.92 13.86 -21.38
C ILE A 717 -12.49 12.86 -22.40
N GLU A 718 -13.49 13.27 -23.17
CA GLU A 718 -14.08 12.48 -24.23
C GLU A 718 -13.49 12.91 -25.57
N CYS A 719 -12.79 11.99 -26.24
CA CYS A 719 -12.19 12.21 -27.54
C CYS A 719 -12.90 11.35 -28.59
N THR A 720 -13.57 11.98 -29.54
CA THR A 720 -14.21 11.30 -30.67
C THR A 720 -13.30 11.44 -31.90
N ASP A 721 -12.65 10.32 -32.27
CA ASP A 721 -11.72 10.23 -33.41
C ASP A 721 -12.44 9.89 -34.70
N ASN A 722 -13.61 10.51 -34.97
CA ASN A 722 -14.31 10.39 -36.24
C ASN A 722 -13.56 11.24 -37.28
N PRO A 723 -13.05 10.66 -38.39
CA PRO A 723 -12.31 11.39 -39.40
C PRO A 723 -13.08 12.57 -40.03
N LEU A 724 -14.43 12.48 -40.03
CA LEU A 724 -15.31 13.50 -40.61
C LEU A 724 -15.68 14.61 -39.62
N ASN A 725 -15.61 14.35 -38.32
CA ASN A 725 -15.96 15.32 -37.28
C ASN A 725 -15.28 14.96 -35.95
N PRO A 726 -13.96 15.26 -35.79
CA PRO A 726 -13.28 15.03 -34.53
C PRO A 726 -13.82 15.99 -33.45
N GLN A 727 -14.23 15.46 -32.32
CA GLN A 727 -14.76 16.24 -31.21
C GLN A 727 -14.03 15.90 -29.91
N ARG A 728 -13.91 16.90 -29.05
CA ARG A 728 -13.38 16.75 -27.72
C ARG A 728 -14.26 17.49 -26.73
N ALA A 729 -14.60 16.83 -25.64
CA ALA A 729 -15.29 17.43 -24.50
C ALA A 729 -14.50 17.17 -23.23
N ILE A 730 -14.37 18.17 -22.37
CA ILE A 730 -13.73 18.05 -21.07
C ILE A 730 -14.76 18.37 -20.00
N TYR A 731 -14.90 17.43 -19.05
CA TYR A 731 -15.79 17.56 -17.90
C TYR A 731 -14.95 17.50 -16.62
N TYR A 732 -15.07 18.50 -15.75
CA TYR A 732 -14.37 18.59 -14.50
C TYR A 732 -15.15 17.93 -13.39
N THR A 733 -14.47 17.12 -12.59
CA THR A 733 -15.13 16.31 -11.55
C THR A 733 -15.08 17.01 -10.19
N HIS A 734 -16.24 17.10 -9.55
CA HIS A 734 -16.40 17.58 -8.19
C HIS A 734 -16.74 16.40 -7.28
N SER A 735 -15.73 15.92 -6.55
CA SER A 735 -15.83 14.71 -5.70
C SER A 735 -16.10 15.04 -4.23
N SER A 736 -16.65 14.06 -3.50
CA SER A 736 -16.68 14.05 -2.02
C SER A 736 -15.25 13.96 -1.44
N LEU A 737 -15.13 13.97 -0.12
CA LEU A 737 -13.85 13.79 0.59
C LEU A 737 -13.22 12.41 0.33
N SER A 738 -14.04 11.37 0.11
CA SER A 738 -13.59 10.02 -0.26
C SER A 738 -13.36 9.84 -1.77
N GLY A 739 -13.44 10.92 -2.57
CA GLY A 739 -13.17 10.90 -4.01
C GLY A 739 -14.35 10.40 -4.87
N LEU A 740 -15.54 10.21 -4.29
CA LEU A 740 -16.76 9.84 -5.00
C LEU A 740 -17.24 11.01 -5.86
N PRO A 741 -17.36 10.87 -7.21
CA PRO A 741 -17.86 11.93 -8.08
C PRO A 741 -19.31 12.29 -7.76
N GLU A 742 -19.59 13.53 -7.42
CA GLU A 742 -20.94 14.03 -7.09
C GLU A 742 -21.51 14.97 -8.15
N ALA A 743 -20.67 15.67 -8.88
CA ALA A 743 -21.07 16.50 -10.01
C ALA A 743 -19.96 16.56 -11.06
N LEU A 744 -20.38 16.75 -12.32
CA LEU A 744 -19.51 17.11 -13.43
C LEU A 744 -19.91 18.48 -13.96
N THR A 745 -18.90 19.33 -14.24
CA THR A 745 -19.10 20.58 -14.96
C THR A 745 -18.38 20.57 -16.30
N ASN A 746 -18.93 21.28 -17.31
CA ASN A 746 -18.27 21.49 -18.58
C ASN A 746 -17.16 22.58 -18.47
N SER A 747 -16.51 22.91 -19.59
CA SER A 747 -15.47 23.96 -19.67
C SER A 747 -15.97 25.35 -19.31
N GLU A 748 -17.26 25.62 -19.47
CA GLU A 748 -17.93 26.89 -19.15
C GLU A 748 -18.34 26.96 -17.67
N GLY A 749 -18.17 25.87 -16.90
CA GLY A 749 -18.51 25.79 -15.48
C GLY A 749 -19.98 25.46 -15.20
N GLU A 750 -20.73 24.99 -16.23
CA GLU A 750 -22.11 24.56 -16.04
C GLU A 750 -22.15 23.11 -15.55
N ILE A 751 -23.07 22.81 -14.62
CA ILE A 751 -23.28 21.45 -14.14
C ILE A 751 -23.99 20.63 -15.23
N VAL A 752 -23.36 19.59 -15.73
CA VAL A 752 -23.88 18.70 -16.78
C VAL A 752 -24.38 17.36 -16.25
N TRP A 753 -23.90 16.97 -15.06
CA TRP A 753 -24.30 15.74 -14.38
C TRP A 753 -24.19 15.90 -12.86
N GLN A 754 -25.14 15.29 -12.13
CA GLN A 754 -25.14 15.20 -10.67
C GLN A 754 -25.56 13.79 -10.24
N GLY A 755 -24.91 13.26 -9.19
CA GLY A 755 -25.25 11.98 -8.57
C GLY A 755 -25.53 12.12 -7.07
N GLN A 756 -26.57 11.43 -6.62
CA GLN A 756 -26.90 11.28 -5.21
C GLN A 756 -26.62 9.84 -4.78
N TYR A 757 -25.91 9.66 -3.69
CA TYR A 757 -25.43 8.36 -3.22
C TYR A 757 -25.88 8.06 -1.80
N SER A 758 -26.02 6.75 -1.50
CA SER A 758 -25.98 6.29 -0.11
C SER A 758 -24.62 6.56 0.54
N ALA A 759 -24.52 6.48 1.85
CA ALA A 759 -23.24 6.63 2.55
C ALA A 759 -22.18 5.61 2.07
N TRP A 760 -22.60 4.41 1.67
CA TRP A 760 -21.74 3.34 1.15
C TRP A 760 -21.56 3.35 -0.37
N GLY A 761 -21.88 4.48 -1.03
CA GLY A 761 -21.53 4.72 -2.44
C GLY A 761 -22.51 4.12 -3.48
N HIS A 762 -23.67 3.59 -3.06
CA HIS A 762 -24.71 3.18 -4.00
C HIS A 762 -25.34 4.41 -4.65
N LEU A 763 -25.30 4.51 -6.00
CA LEU A 763 -25.94 5.61 -6.74
C LEU A 763 -27.46 5.42 -6.70
N GLN A 764 -28.14 6.28 -5.96
CA GLN A 764 -29.59 6.23 -5.76
C GLN A 764 -30.34 7.00 -6.84
N ARG A 765 -29.81 8.15 -7.24
CA ARG A 765 -30.39 9.02 -8.23
C ARG A 765 -29.31 9.79 -8.98
N GLN A 766 -29.55 10.05 -10.27
CA GLN A 766 -28.71 10.95 -11.06
C GLN A 766 -29.57 11.86 -11.91
N THR A 767 -29.02 13.05 -12.21
CA THR A 767 -29.64 14.02 -13.13
C THR A 767 -28.64 14.49 -14.15
N ARG A 768 -29.14 14.89 -15.30
CA ARG A 768 -28.41 15.51 -16.40
C ARG A 768 -29.10 16.83 -16.77
N PRO A 769 -28.73 17.92 -16.09
CA PRO A 769 -29.38 19.23 -16.30
C PRO A 769 -29.28 19.75 -17.74
N THR A 770 -28.27 19.31 -18.47
CA THR A 770 -28.08 19.68 -19.88
C THR A 770 -28.04 18.41 -20.78
N SER A 771 -28.37 18.56 -22.05
CA SER A 771 -28.27 17.47 -23.03
C SER A 771 -26.85 17.20 -23.54
N THR A 772 -25.87 17.98 -23.11
CA THR A 772 -24.47 17.92 -23.57
C THR A 772 -23.71 16.71 -23.02
N PHE A 773 -24.14 16.17 -21.87
CA PHE A 773 -23.58 14.97 -21.29
C PHE A 773 -24.60 13.81 -21.32
N ASN A 774 -24.40 12.84 -22.21
CA ASN A 774 -25.31 11.73 -22.45
C ASN A 774 -24.72 10.34 -22.12
N ARG A 775 -23.49 10.28 -21.58
CA ARG A 775 -22.80 9.04 -21.24
C ARG A 775 -22.94 8.69 -19.75
N GLU A 776 -22.63 7.44 -19.41
CA GLU A 776 -22.59 7.00 -18.01
C GLU A 776 -21.34 7.52 -17.29
N GLN A 777 -21.52 7.94 -16.02
CA GLN A 777 -20.43 8.20 -15.10
C GLN A 777 -20.21 6.95 -14.25
N ASN A 778 -19.14 6.20 -14.56
CA ASN A 778 -18.86 4.90 -13.97
C ASN A 778 -17.85 4.94 -12.80
N LEU A 779 -17.05 6.01 -12.63
CA LEU A 779 -16.18 6.12 -11.48
C LEU A 779 -16.99 6.25 -10.20
N ARG A 780 -16.52 5.61 -9.09
CA ARG A 780 -17.15 5.63 -7.78
C ARG A 780 -16.11 6.08 -6.73
N PHE A 781 -16.03 5.46 -5.57
CA PHE A 781 -14.94 5.72 -4.63
C PHE A 781 -13.59 5.57 -5.33
N GLN A 782 -12.54 6.14 -4.75
CA GLN A 782 -11.21 6.09 -5.35
C GLN A 782 -10.84 4.66 -5.77
N GLY A 783 -10.46 4.47 -7.03
CA GLY A 783 -10.09 3.18 -7.61
C GLY A 783 -11.27 2.29 -8.05
N GLN A 784 -12.53 2.72 -7.80
CA GLN A 784 -13.72 1.94 -8.14
C GLN A 784 -14.32 2.33 -9.48
N TYR A 785 -14.80 1.32 -10.21
CA TYR A 785 -15.52 1.44 -11.46
C TYR A 785 -16.85 0.66 -11.37
N PHE A 786 -17.98 1.33 -11.64
CA PHE A 786 -19.32 0.77 -11.57
C PHE A 786 -19.65 -0.14 -12.76
N ASP A 787 -20.12 -1.33 -12.46
CA ASP A 787 -20.62 -2.29 -13.42
C ASP A 787 -22.18 -2.30 -13.40
N LYS A 788 -22.78 -1.61 -14.36
CA LYS A 788 -24.23 -1.41 -14.44
C LYS A 788 -25.03 -2.72 -14.53
N GLU A 789 -24.44 -3.75 -15.13
CA GLU A 789 -25.03 -5.06 -15.34
C GLU A 789 -25.16 -5.88 -14.04
N THR A 790 -24.24 -5.69 -13.10
CA THR A 790 -24.21 -6.41 -11.83
C THR A 790 -24.58 -5.55 -10.62
N GLY A 791 -24.42 -4.22 -10.72
CA GLY A 791 -24.54 -3.30 -9.60
C GLY A 791 -23.33 -3.31 -8.65
N LEU A 792 -22.26 -4.08 -8.96
CA LEU A 792 -21.02 -4.10 -8.21
C LEU A 792 -20.08 -2.99 -8.67
N HIS A 793 -19.11 -2.66 -7.82
CA HIS A 793 -17.98 -1.80 -8.19
C HIS A 793 -16.71 -2.65 -8.32
N TYR A 794 -16.13 -2.69 -9.51
CA TYR A 794 -14.79 -3.25 -9.71
C TYR A 794 -13.76 -2.36 -9.00
N ASN A 795 -12.95 -2.93 -8.12
CA ASN A 795 -11.93 -2.23 -7.33
C ASN A 795 -10.58 -2.95 -7.43
N THR A 796 -10.04 -3.01 -8.63
CA THR A 796 -8.76 -3.62 -9.02
C THR A 796 -8.63 -5.09 -8.62
N PHE A 797 -8.36 -5.41 -7.35
CA PHE A 797 -8.16 -6.80 -6.90
C PHE A 797 -9.41 -7.45 -6.33
N ARG A 798 -10.44 -6.67 -6.02
CA ARG A 798 -11.72 -7.15 -5.47
C ARG A 798 -12.92 -6.48 -6.12
N TYR A 799 -14.11 -7.01 -5.85
CA TYR A 799 -15.38 -6.38 -6.20
C TYR A 799 -16.10 -5.92 -4.94
N TYR A 800 -16.51 -4.68 -4.94
CA TYR A 800 -17.22 -4.04 -3.85
C TYR A 800 -18.74 -4.07 -4.09
N ALA A 801 -19.50 -4.49 -3.08
CA ALA A 801 -20.96 -4.50 -3.08
C ALA A 801 -21.49 -3.29 -2.28
N PRO A 802 -21.93 -2.20 -2.95
CA PRO A 802 -22.31 -0.98 -2.24
C PRO A 802 -23.61 -1.11 -1.41
N ASP A 803 -24.43 -2.12 -1.70
CA ASP A 803 -25.61 -2.51 -0.92
C ASP A 803 -25.24 -3.22 0.40
N LEU A 804 -24.04 -3.79 0.48
CA LEU A 804 -23.50 -4.45 1.69
C LEU A 804 -22.41 -3.62 2.38
N GLY A 805 -21.90 -2.56 1.76
CA GLY A 805 -20.79 -1.76 2.28
C GLY A 805 -19.47 -2.52 2.40
N ARG A 806 -19.25 -3.61 1.62
CA ARG A 806 -18.12 -4.52 1.76
C ARG A 806 -17.70 -5.18 0.45
N PHE A 807 -16.57 -5.86 0.45
CA PHE A 807 -16.11 -6.68 -0.67
C PHE A 807 -16.85 -8.02 -0.75
N THR A 808 -16.89 -8.61 -1.94
CA THR A 808 -17.57 -9.90 -2.23
C THR A 808 -16.69 -11.12 -1.92
N GLN A 809 -15.39 -10.93 -1.73
CA GLN A 809 -14.41 -11.97 -1.38
C GLN A 809 -13.40 -11.44 -0.37
N GLN A 810 -12.70 -12.35 0.28
CA GLN A 810 -11.63 -12.05 1.23
C GLN A 810 -10.51 -11.23 0.59
N ASP A 811 -9.77 -10.51 1.41
CA ASP A 811 -8.58 -9.79 0.98
C ASP A 811 -7.50 -10.78 0.50
N SER A 812 -6.99 -10.58 -0.71
CA SER A 812 -5.94 -11.42 -1.30
C SER A 812 -4.60 -11.36 -0.55
N ILE A 813 -4.39 -10.30 0.26
CA ILE A 813 -3.23 -10.17 1.16
C ILE A 813 -3.51 -10.72 2.57
N GLY A 814 -4.66 -11.35 2.79
CA GLY A 814 -5.05 -11.95 4.06
C GLY A 814 -5.06 -10.96 5.21
N LEU A 815 -4.63 -11.38 6.39
CA LEU A 815 -4.61 -10.56 7.61
C LEU A 815 -3.73 -9.28 7.53
N ALA A 816 -2.90 -9.14 6.50
CA ALA A 816 -2.20 -7.88 6.22
C ALA A 816 -3.17 -6.77 5.77
N GLY A 817 -4.37 -7.11 5.28
CA GLY A 817 -5.45 -6.18 4.94
C GLY A 817 -6.33 -5.78 6.13
N GLY A 818 -6.27 -6.51 7.24
CA GLY A 818 -7.10 -6.33 8.43
C GLY A 818 -7.64 -7.65 8.97
N ILE A 819 -8.31 -7.61 10.12
CA ILE A 819 -8.86 -8.83 10.75
C ILE A 819 -10.17 -9.26 10.06
N ASN A 820 -11.01 -8.30 9.69
CA ASN A 820 -12.18 -8.57 8.85
C ASN A 820 -11.77 -8.45 7.38
N LEU A 821 -11.57 -9.60 6.73
CA LEU A 821 -11.03 -9.69 5.36
C LEU A 821 -11.99 -9.17 4.27
N TYR A 822 -13.24 -8.87 4.62
CA TYR A 822 -14.24 -8.31 3.67
C TYR A 822 -14.44 -6.80 3.83
N ALA A 823 -13.93 -6.20 4.89
CA ALA A 823 -14.17 -4.79 5.18
C ALA A 823 -13.58 -3.88 4.08
N TYR A 824 -14.36 -2.86 3.68
CA TYR A 824 -13.86 -1.78 2.81
C TYR A 824 -13.16 -0.70 3.64
N ALA A 825 -13.87 -0.12 4.59
CA ALA A 825 -13.37 0.96 5.43
C ALA A 825 -14.25 1.10 6.70
N PRO A 826 -13.72 1.60 7.81
CA PRO A 826 -14.54 1.90 9.01
C PRO A 826 -15.53 3.05 8.79
N ASP A 827 -15.16 4.04 7.96
CA ASP A 827 -15.94 5.21 7.62
C ASP A 827 -15.86 5.51 6.12
N PRO A 828 -16.91 5.26 5.33
CA PRO A 828 -16.90 5.45 3.87
C PRO A 828 -16.86 6.91 3.43
N LEU A 829 -17.11 7.87 4.36
CA LEU A 829 -17.15 9.29 4.04
C LEU A 829 -15.75 9.90 3.89
N THR A 830 -14.76 9.33 4.58
CA THR A 830 -13.41 9.90 4.68
C THR A 830 -12.30 8.89 4.41
N TRP A 831 -12.59 7.59 4.43
CA TRP A 831 -11.64 6.52 4.14
C TRP A 831 -11.73 6.04 2.69
N VAL A 832 -10.61 5.55 2.16
CA VAL A 832 -10.52 5.04 0.79
C VAL A 832 -9.62 3.80 0.72
N ASP A 833 -10.01 2.86 -0.13
CA ASP A 833 -9.20 1.69 -0.50
C ASP A 833 -9.14 1.58 -2.04
N PRO A 834 -8.23 2.31 -2.71
CA PRO A 834 -8.21 2.40 -4.17
C PRO A 834 -7.87 1.10 -4.90
N LEU A 835 -7.27 0.14 -4.23
CA LEU A 835 -6.85 -1.13 -4.84
C LEU A 835 -7.71 -2.31 -4.40
N GLY A 836 -8.58 -2.12 -3.42
CA GLY A 836 -9.25 -3.24 -2.77
C GLY A 836 -8.26 -4.09 -1.96
N LEU A 837 -7.31 -3.44 -1.25
CA LEU A 837 -6.26 -4.04 -0.41
C LEU A 837 -6.06 -3.16 0.84
N SER A 838 -5.06 -3.46 1.66
CA SER A 838 -4.73 -2.63 2.84
C SER A 838 -4.34 -1.20 2.50
N CYS A 839 -4.78 -0.26 3.34
CA CYS A 839 -4.47 1.18 3.23
C CYS A 839 -2.98 1.55 3.45
N ARG A 840 -2.15 0.70 4.06
CA ARG A 840 -0.75 1.01 4.45
C ARG A 840 0.10 1.53 3.30
N ASN A 841 0.11 0.82 2.17
CA ASN A 841 0.93 1.17 1.00
C ASN A 841 0.49 2.48 0.34
N ASN A 842 -0.76 2.88 0.54
CA ASN A 842 -1.30 4.12 -0.02
C ASN A 842 -0.79 5.36 0.71
N TYR A 843 -0.54 5.26 2.03
CA TYR A 843 -0.17 6.39 2.87
C TYR A 843 1.33 6.54 3.07
N LEU A 844 2.01 5.45 3.43
CA LEU A 844 3.42 5.46 3.77
C LEU A 844 4.33 5.03 2.62
N GLY A 845 3.82 4.25 1.67
CA GLY A 845 4.62 3.53 0.69
C GLY A 845 5.22 2.24 1.26
N ARG A 846 6.14 1.63 0.51
CA ARG A 846 6.83 0.40 0.95
C ARG A 846 7.86 0.71 2.03
N THR A 847 7.93 -0.14 3.06
CA THR A 847 9.07 -0.16 3.98
C THR A 847 10.35 -0.43 3.20
N PRO A 848 11.43 0.35 3.40
CA PRO A 848 12.71 0.08 2.75
C PRO A 848 13.20 -1.32 3.13
N GLY A 849 13.60 -2.10 2.15
CA GLY A 849 14.21 -3.41 2.42
C GLY A 849 15.61 -3.27 3.05
N LYS A 850 16.10 -4.31 3.75
CA LYS A 850 17.44 -4.34 4.36
C LYS A 850 18.58 -4.07 3.38
N ASN A 851 18.38 -4.39 2.11
CA ASN A 851 19.36 -4.14 1.04
C ASN A 851 19.24 -2.74 0.40
N SER A 852 18.26 -1.94 0.81
CA SER A 852 18.13 -0.54 0.38
C SER A 852 19.21 0.34 1.03
N ARG A 853 19.35 1.58 0.57
CA ARG A 853 20.24 2.57 1.21
C ARG A 853 19.90 2.70 2.71
N THR A 854 18.63 2.92 3.04
CA THR A 854 18.16 3.02 4.43
C THR A 854 18.50 1.75 5.22
N GLY A 855 18.31 0.56 4.65
CA GLY A 855 18.65 -0.70 5.30
C GLY A 855 20.15 -0.82 5.59
N ARG A 856 21.01 -0.45 4.65
CA ARG A 856 22.47 -0.44 4.86
C ARG A 856 22.88 0.53 5.95
N GLU A 857 22.26 1.71 6.03
CA GLU A 857 22.52 2.68 7.10
C GLU A 857 22.07 2.15 8.48
N VAL A 858 20.94 1.44 8.55
CA VAL A 858 20.49 0.77 9.77
C VAL A 858 21.48 -0.30 10.19
N ILE A 859 21.92 -1.16 9.26
CA ILE A 859 22.93 -2.20 9.51
C ILE A 859 24.24 -1.56 10.03
N ALA A 860 24.70 -0.49 9.37
CA ALA A 860 25.93 0.19 9.77
C ALA A 860 25.81 0.85 11.17
N ARG A 861 24.65 1.42 11.50
CA ARG A 861 24.40 1.95 12.85
C ARG A 861 24.35 0.83 13.89
N MET A 862 23.52 -0.18 13.69
CA MET A 862 23.41 -1.31 14.62
C MET A 862 24.75 -2.06 14.80
N ARG A 863 25.61 -2.04 13.75
CA ARG A 863 26.98 -2.57 13.86
C ARG A 863 27.84 -1.72 14.78
N ARG A 864 27.75 -0.37 14.73
CA ARG A 864 28.44 0.52 15.66
C ARG A 864 27.93 0.37 17.11
N ASP A 865 26.62 0.14 17.24
CA ASP A 865 25.95 -0.03 18.54
C ASP A 865 26.20 -1.43 19.16
N GLY A 866 26.81 -2.34 18.40
CA GLY A 866 27.08 -3.71 18.83
C GLY A 866 25.90 -4.68 18.64
N ASP A 867 24.82 -4.25 18.01
CA ASP A 867 23.61 -5.06 17.73
C ASP A 867 23.62 -5.71 16.34
N VAL A 868 24.64 -5.47 15.52
CA VAL A 868 24.97 -6.22 14.31
C VAL A 868 26.44 -6.59 14.36
N LEU A 869 26.70 -7.86 14.32
CA LEU A 869 28.04 -8.40 14.40
C LEU A 869 28.31 -9.23 13.14
N ASP A 870 29.51 -9.15 12.64
CA ASP A 870 30.04 -10.11 11.70
C ASP A 870 30.70 -11.22 12.50
N VAL A 871 29.91 -12.22 12.85
CA VAL A 871 30.41 -13.39 13.57
C VAL A 871 30.66 -14.44 12.52
N ASN A 872 31.96 -14.63 12.23
CA ASN A 872 32.41 -15.75 11.41
C ASN A 872 31.87 -15.75 9.97
N GLY A 873 31.84 -14.57 9.32
CA GLY A 873 31.44 -14.41 7.94
C GLY A 873 29.95 -14.34 7.69
N GLN A 874 29.17 -14.47 8.77
CA GLN A 874 27.73 -14.20 8.70
C GLN A 874 27.43 -12.92 9.48
N THR A 875 26.83 -11.97 8.82
CA THR A 875 26.26 -10.83 9.52
C THR A 875 25.04 -11.33 10.28
N ILE A 876 25.11 -11.26 11.60
CA ILE A 876 23.99 -11.52 12.49
C ILE A 876 23.55 -10.21 13.10
N PHE A 877 22.29 -10.13 13.48
CA PHE A 877 21.74 -8.96 14.15
C PHE A 877 20.98 -9.40 15.40
N LYS A 878 20.97 -8.53 16.39
CA LYS A 878 20.18 -8.71 17.60
C LYS A 878 18.78 -8.17 17.37
N ALA A 879 17.77 -9.04 17.47
CA ALA A 879 16.38 -8.67 17.31
C ALA A 879 15.78 -8.08 18.60
N SER A 880 14.54 -7.60 18.55
CA SER A 880 13.83 -7.00 19.68
C SER A 880 13.60 -7.96 20.84
N ASP A 881 13.60 -9.27 20.60
CA ASP A 881 13.53 -10.32 21.61
C ASP A 881 14.88 -10.59 22.32
N GLY A 882 15.95 -9.90 21.93
CA GLY A 882 17.29 -10.04 22.46
C GLY A 882 18.12 -11.14 21.83
N ASN A 883 17.55 -11.93 20.92
CA ASN A 883 18.23 -13.03 20.24
C ASN A 883 19.00 -12.56 19.01
N TRP A 884 20.00 -13.36 18.62
CA TRP A 884 20.83 -13.10 17.45
C TRP A 884 20.37 -13.94 16.26
N TYR A 885 20.06 -13.29 15.15
CA TYR A 885 19.58 -13.93 13.93
C TYR A 885 20.46 -13.61 12.73
N PRO A 886 20.54 -14.47 11.74
CA PRO A 886 21.20 -14.16 10.48
C PRO A 886 20.58 -12.94 9.78
N LEU A 887 21.39 -12.07 9.20
CA LEU A 887 20.88 -10.85 8.53
C LEU A 887 19.87 -11.13 7.43
N ARG A 888 19.90 -12.32 6.81
CA ARG A 888 18.89 -12.73 5.82
C ARG A 888 17.48 -12.79 6.41
N GLU A 889 17.35 -13.09 7.69
CA GLU A 889 16.08 -13.21 8.41
C GLU A 889 15.59 -11.87 8.97
N ALA A 890 16.35 -10.80 8.72
CA ALA A 890 15.97 -9.47 9.14
C ALA A 890 14.90 -8.89 8.22
N ASP A 891 13.88 -8.34 8.83
CA ASP A 891 13.03 -7.30 8.26
C ASP A 891 13.39 -5.93 8.85
N MET A 892 13.06 -4.87 8.14
CA MET A 892 13.18 -3.51 8.63
C MET A 892 11.98 -3.20 9.52
N SER A 893 12.18 -3.21 10.83
CA SER A 893 11.16 -2.87 11.83
C SER A 893 11.23 -1.40 12.21
N HIS A 894 10.08 -0.75 12.34
CA HIS A 894 10.02 0.65 12.77
C HIS A 894 10.18 0.75 14.30
N LYS A 895 10.99 1.68 14.78
CA LYS A 895 11.11 1.98 16.23
C LYS A 895 9.82 2.53 16.81
N THR A 896 9.14 3.40 16.05
CA THR A 896 7.75 3.77 16.30
C THR A 896 6.91 3.08 15.27
N ASP A 897 5.91 2.31 15.67
CA ASP A 897 5.06 1.59 14.72
C ASP A 897 4.54 2.51 13.61
N ALA A 898 4.58 2.01 12.39
CA ALA A 898 4.25 2.80 11.20
C ALA A 898 2.82 3.34 11.21
N VAL A 899 1.86 2.56 11.74
CA VAL A 899 0.46 3.00 11.90
C VAL A 899 0.35 4.10 12.94
N THR A 900 1.00 3.93 14.09
CA THR A 900 1.03 4.91 15.17
C THR A 900 1.66 6.22 14.69
N TRP A 901 2.81 6.14 14.02
CA TRP A 901 3.44 7.35 13.47
C TRP A 901 2.58 8.00 12.38
N TRP A 902 2.00 7.21 11.48
CA TRP A 902 1.10 7.74 10.45
C TRP A 902 -0.08 8.46 11.09
N ASN A 903 -0.79 7.83 12.01
CA ASN A 903 -1.98 8.39 12.62
C ASN A 903 -1.71 9.67 13.41
N ASN A 904 -0.52 9.78 14.02
CA ASN A 904 -0.15 10.89 14.87
C ASN A 904 0.60 12.01 14.13
N THR A 905 1.33 11.68 13.08
CA THR A 905 2.21 12.62 12.38
C THR A 905 2.07 12.55 10.86
N GLY A 906 2.22 11.37 10.28
CA GLY A 906 2.31 11.20 8.83
C GLY A 906 1.05 11.64 8.08
N ARG A 907 -0.14 11.41 8.63
CA ARG A 907 -1.42 11.79 8.04
C ARG A 907 -1.59 13.30 7.86
N TYR A 908 -0.96 14.09 8.72
CA TYR A 908 -0.96 15.57 8.65
C TYR A 908 0.05 16.10 7.64
N LEU A 909 1.01 15.28 7.27
CA LEU A 909 2.02 15.61 6.26
C LEU A 909 1.59 15.19 4.85
N GLY A 910 0.51 14.42 4.74
CA GLY A 910 -0.05 13.89 3.50
C GLY A 910 0.57 12.54 3.07
N PRO A 911 -0.21 11.70 2.39
CA PRO A 911 0.22 10.37 1.97
C PRO A 911 1.38 10.47 0.98
N LYS A 912 2.43 9.68 1.25
CA LYS A 912 3.65 9.68 0.43
C LYS A 912 4.26 11.07 0.18
N SER A 913 3.96 12.06 0.99
CA SER A 913 4.62 13.37 0.94
C SER A 913 6.13 13.23 1.16
N LYS A 914 6.91 14.24 0.82
CA LYS A 914 8.36 14.24 1.03
C LYS A 914 8.71 13.96 2.49
N SER A 915 7.97 14.55 3.43
CA SER A 915 8.17 14.36 4.86
C SER A 915 7.85 12.93 5.30
N VAL A 916 6.76 12.35 4.81
CA VAL A 916 6.38 10.94 5.05
C VAL A 916 7.46 10.00 4.49
N ARG A 917 7.96 10.27 3.29
CA ARG A 917 9.01 9.46 2.69
C ARG A 917 10.36 9.65 3.38
N ASN A 918 10.70 10.87 3.75
CA ASN A 918 11.92 11.12 4.51
C ASN A 918 11.87 10.32 5.81
N TRP A 919 10.72 10.30 6.51
CA TRP A 919 10.56 9.45 7.68
C TRP A 919 10.67 7.97 7.34
N MET A 920 10.01 7.51 6.26
CA MET A 920 10.09 6.12 5.78
C MET A 920 11.48 5.72 5.28
N LEU A 921 12.32 6.66 4.87
CA LEU A 921 13.68 6.43 4.39
C LEU A 921 14.76 6.78 5.43
N ASP A 922 14.40 7.42 6.55
CA ASP A 922 15.35 7.75 7.61
C ASP A 922 15.72 6.49 8.39
N SER A 923 16.97 6.11 8.30
CA SER A 923 17.53 4.94 9.00
C SER A 923 17.36 4.99 10.52
N LYS A 924 17.22 6.19 11.12
CA LYS A 924 17.02 6.36 12.57
C LYS A 924 15.69 5.78 13.06
N ASN A 925 14.70 5.69 12.17
CA ASN A 925 13.36 5.18 12.49
C ASN A 925 13.27 3.67 12.45
N TYR A 926 14.35 2.98 12.08
CA TYR A 926 14.36 1.54 11.91
C TYR A 926 15.39 0.86 12.80
N TYR A 927 15.11 -0.41 13.08
CA TYR A 927 16.08 -1.39 13.54
C TYR A 927 15.84 -2.68 12.75
N LEU A 928 16.80 -3.58 12.76
CA LEU A 928 16.59 -4.91 12.21
C LEU A 928 15.85 -5.73 13.23
N ASP A 929 14.79 -6.38 12.81
CA ASP A 929 14.04 -7.33 13.62
C ASP A 929 13.84 -8.63 12.85
N HIS A 930 13.68 -9.73 13.57
CA HIS A 930 13.34 -10.99 12.89
C HIS A 930 11.98 -10.85 12.20
N TYR A 931 11.88 -11.34 10.96
CA TYR A 931 10.68 -11.11 10.14
C TYR A 931 9.37 -11.57 10.81
N SER A 932 9.40 -12.63 11.63
CA SER A 932 8.23 -13.09 12.37
C SER A 932 7.80 -12.10 13.46
N LEU A 933 8.76 -11.51 14.19
CA LEU A 933 8.51 -10.50 15.23
C LEU A 933 7.97 -9.22 14.61
N ASN A 934 8.60 -8.73 13.55
CA ASN A 934 8.18 -7.52 12.85
C ASN A 934 6.77 -7.64 12.26
N ARG A 935 6.43 -8.77 11.65
CA ARG A 935 5.10 -8.99 11.05
C ARG A 935 4.01 -9.15 12.10
N SER A 936 4.30 -9.78 13.22
CA SER A 936 3.36 -9.91 14.33
C SER A 936 3.11 -8.59 15.05
N ALA A 937 4.12 -7.73 15.19
CA ALA A 937 4.01 -6.42 15.85
C ALA A 937 2.95 -5.52 15.21
N GLY A 938 2.88 -5.46 13.88
CA GLY A 938 1.87 -4.68 13.15
C GLY A 938 0.43 -5.14 13.41
N ALA A 939 0.20 -6.44 13.49
CA ALA A 939 -1.12 -7.01 13.79
C ALA A 939 -1.54 -6.78 15.26
N GLN A 940 -0.57 -6.73 16.18
CA GLN A 940 -0.83 -6.58 17.62
C GLN A 940 -1.35 -5.20 18.02
N ILE A 941 -0.91 -4.14 17.36
CA ILE A 941 -1.27 -2.76 17.73
C ILE A 941 -2.75 -2.49 17.42
N GLY A 942 -3.32 -3.16 16.42
CA GLY A 942 -4.73 -3.06 16.05
C GLY A 942 -5.19 -1.65 15.69
N GLN A 943 -4.25 -0.74 15.49
CA GLN A 943 -4.54 0.57 14.95
C GLN A 943 -4.66 0.47 13.43
N VAL A 944 -5.72 1.07 12.91
CA VAL A 944 -5.93 1.20 11.46
C VAL A 944 -5.30 2.51 11.01
N TYR A 945 -4.72 2.53 9.81
CA TYR A 945 -4.23 3.76 9.20
C TYR A 945 -5.39 4.74 9.02
N LEU A 946 -5.38 5.84 9.78
CA LEU A 946 -6.36 6.90 9.62
C LEU A 946 -6.17 7.60 8.26
N PRO A 947 -7.23 8.13 7.63
CA PRO A 947 -7.09 8.84 6.36
C PRO A 947 -6.18 10.07 6.52
N PRO A 948 -5.49 10.48 5.45
CA PRO A 948 -4.70 11.69 5.46
C PRO A 948 -5.56 12.90 5.79
N VAL A 949 -5.02 13.81 6.57
CA VAL A 949 -5.68 15.07 6.93
C VAL A 949 -5.44 16.13 5.85
N LEU A 950 -4.42 15.92 5.02
CA LEU A 950 -4.03 16.82 3.94
C LEU A 950 -4.38 16.21 2.58
N PRO A 951 -4.68 17.05 1.57
CA PRO A 951 -4.74 16.58 0.19
C PRO A 951 -3.40 15.92 -0.17
N ILE A 952 -3.51 14.91 -0.99
CA ILE A 952 -2.39 14.09 -1.43
C ILE A 952 -1.34 14.97 -2.07
N GLN A 953 -0.19 15.08 -1.43
CA GLN A 953 0.99 15.61 -2.10
C GLN A 953 1.64 14.49 -2.91
N PRO A 954 2.14 14.79 -4.14
CA PRO A 954 2.73 13.76 -4.98
C PRO A 954 3.95 13.15 -4.34
N PRO A 955 4.17 11.89 -4.61
CA PRO A 955 5.40 11.27 -4.24
C PRO A 955 6.53 11.86 -5.07
N ILE A 956 7.48 12.48 -4.41
CA ILE A 956 8.80 12.67 -4.98
C ILE A 956 9.47 11.30 -4.93
N VAL A 957 9.62 10.69 -6.09
CA VAL A 957 10.44 9.49 -6.24
C VAL A 957 11.91 9.89 -6.05
N LYS A 958 12.53 9.38 -5.03
CA LYS A 958 13.99 9.17 -4.96
C LYS A 958 14.28 7.78 -4.48
#